data_a45b46bcebae88f36733d30857d5d27e
#
_entry.id   a45b46bcebae88f36733d30857d5d27e
#
_cell.length_a   1.000
_cell.length_b   1.000
_cell.length_c   1.000
_cell.angle_alpha   90.00
_cell.angle_beta   90.00
_cell.angle_gamma   90.00
#
_symmetry.space_group_name_H-M   'P 1'
#
loop_
_entity.id
_entity.type
_entity.pdbx_description
1 polymer ?
#
loop_
_entity_poly.entity_id
_entity_poly.type
_entity_poly.pdbx_seq_one_letter_code
_entity_poly.pdbx_strand_id
1 'polypeptide(L)'
;MTANEIRESFKRFFESKGHLIVPSAPMVIKDDPTLMFTNAGMNQFKDIILGHREPKSRRQTDSQKCLRVSGKHNDLEEVGRDTYHHTMFEMLGNWSFGDYFKEGAIEFAYEYLVGVLKIDPANLYVTVFEGSPDEGLSRDDEAAAIWGRHFPEDHIINGNKHDNFWEMGETGPCGPCSEIHIDIRSAEEKAAVAGRELINKDHPQVIEIWNLVFMQYNRKADGTLDALPQRVIDTGMGFERLCMVMQGKQSNYDTDVFRPILNKIAELSGRRYGESTETDIAMRVIADHLRAISFSIADGQLPSNAKAGYVIRRILRRAVRYAYTFLDQKEAFMYRLVPTLVEEMGEAYPELVAQRDLITRVMKEEEDSFLRTLATGISLLEGVMKETKDGGSSVVKGEKAFTLFDTYGFPLDLTELICAENGLKVDEAGFNVEMQRQKERARSAASVETGDWVILSEGESHFVGWDTLRQACHILRYRKVQQKKQTYYELVIDTTPFYAEMGGQVGDSGVLRSANETVEIFDTKQENNLSIHLTKRLPENPAAEFMAEVDEAARRACEANHSATHLLDQALREVLGAHVEQKGSLVTPTYLRFDLSHYQKVTPEELRQVERIINRRIREDIPLQDHRDVPIEEAKKMGAIALFGEKYGDRVRVVQFDKSVEFCGGCHVRSTGRIGLFRIVSESSVAAGIRRIEAVTAEVAEDLCYWQHDTLNDLRALFNNAKDISVAVHNAIEENDELKKEVEKFMQQRVQELSKQLTEIAKDYGDVKLLKYIVKDEWAPDLVKDLAFQVAAKLPENLFCVIGSHQGGKPLLTVMISKQLVESKQLNAGQLVREAAKLMKGGGGGAPHFATAGGKDLDGLKAAVDKVVELAGF
;
A
#
# COMPACT_ATOMS: atom_id res chain seq x y z
N MET A 1 6.69 -37.52 -10.94
CA MET A 1 5.91 -36.54 -11.71
C MET A 1 6.47 -35.13 -11.39
N THR A 2 6.60 -34.31 -12.41
CA THR A 2 6.94 -32.90 -12.24
C THR A 2 5.72 -32.11 -11.73
N ALA A 3 5.95 -30.92 -11.19
CA ALA A 3 4.90 -30.00 -10.73
C ALA A 3 3.87 -29.73 -11.84
N ASN A 4 4.32 -29.46 -13.08
CA ASN A 4 3.43 -29.23 -14.22
C ASN A 4 2.62 -30.50 -14.59
N GLU A 5 3.22 -31.68 -14.55
CA GLU A 5 2.49 -32.92 -14.77
C GLU A 5 1.42 -33.20 -13.72
N ILE A 6 1.69 -32.88 -12.44
CA ILE A 6 0.75 -33.02 -11.33
C ILE A 6 -0.45 -32.08 -11.53
N ARG A 7 -0.18 -30.80 -11.84
CA ARG A 7 -1.22 -29.78 -12.07
C ARG A 7 -2.13 -30.17 -13.24
N GLU A 8 -1.53 -30.60 -14.36
CA GLU A 8 -2.29 -31.02 -15.53
C GLU A 8 -3.05 -32.33 -15.27
N SER A 9 -2.45 -33.31 -14.54
CA SER A 9 -3.12 -34.54 -14.14
C SER A 9 -4.41 -34.29 -13.38
N PHE A 10 -4.40 -33.35 -12.41
CA PHE A 10 -5.60 -32.99 -11.65
C PHE A 10 -6.68 -32.38 -12.56
N LYS A 11 -6.33 -31.36 -13.32
CA LYS A 11 -7.29 -30.72 -14.23
C LYS A 11 -7.90 -31.68 -15.23
N ARG A 12 -7.07 -32.55 -15.85
CA ARG A 12 -7.54 -33.55 -16.83
C ARG A 12 -8.39 -34.64 -16.19
N PHE A 13 -8.07 -35.07 -14.97
CA PHE A 13 -8.92 -35.99 -14.23
C PHE A 13 -10.32 -35.44 -14.05
N PHE A 14 -10.45 -34.20 -13.53
CA PHE A 14 -11.74 -33.59 -13.34
C PHE A 14 -12.45 -33.19 -14.64
N GLU A 15 -11.71 -32.82 -15.67
CA GLU A 15 -12.27 -32.66 -17.05
C GLU A 15 -12.93 -33.95 -17.51
N SER A 16 -12.30 -35.12 -17.29
CA SER A 16 -12.86 -36.44 -17.62
C SER A 16 -14.13 -36.78 -16.84
N LYS A 17 -14.32 -36.11 -15.67
CA LYS A 17 -15.54 -36.20 -14.84
C LYS A 17 -16.58 -35.11 -15.20
N GLY A 18 -16.39 -34.41 -16.33
CA GLY A 18 -17.32 -33.40 -16.83
C GLY A 18 -17.16 -32.00 -16.18
N HIS A 19 -16.04 -31.71 -15.55
CA HIS A 19 -15.75 -30.38 -15.03
C HIS A 19 -15.19 -29.48 -16.12
N LEU A 20 -15.65 -28.23 -16.14
CA LEU A 20 -15.08 -27.17 -16.96
C LEU A 20 -13.78 -26.65 -16.32
N ILE A 21 -12.67 -26.70 -17.03
CA ILE A 21 -11.43 -26.08 -16.57
C ILE A 21 -11.59 -24.56 -16.69
N VAL A 22 -11.42 -23.85 -15.59
CA VAL A 22 -11.49 -22.39 -15.53
C VAL A 22 -10.13 -21.79 -15.15
N PRO A 23 -9.83 -20.54 -15.56
CA PRO A 23 -8.59 -19.89 -15.19
C PRO A 23 -8.57 -19.48 -13.70
N SER A 24 -7.37 -19.46 -13.12
CA SER A 24 -7.15 -18.90 -11.78
C SER A 24 -7.60 -17.45 -11.67
N ALA A 25 -8.27 -17.11 -10.59
CA ALA A 25 -8.57 -15.71 -10.27
C ALA A 25 -7.30 -14.93 -9.87
N PRO A 26 -7.27 -13.59 -10.01
CA PRO A 26 -6.24 -12.77 -9.43
C PRO A 26 -6.14 -12.98 -7.91
N MET A 27 -4.91 -12.90 -7.38
CA MET A 27 -4.71 -13.01 -5.92
C MET A 27 -5.21 -11.80 -5.17
N VAL A 28 -5.28 -10.63 -5.79
CA VAL A 28 -5.78 -9.40 -5.18
C VAL A 28 -7.20 -9.15 -5.63
N ILE A 29 -8.11 -9.11 -4.66
CA ILE A 29 -9.54 -8.89 -4.92
C ILE A 29 -9.80 -7.38 -4.86
N LYS A 30 -10.34 -6.81 -5.94
CA LYS A 30 -10.63 -5.37 -6.04
C LYS A 30 -12.05 -5.03 -5.60
N ASP A 31 -12.98 -5.94 -5.78
CA ASP A 31 -14.43 -5.69 -5.73
C ASP A 31 -15.13 -6.34 -4.52
N ASP A 32 -14.42 -7.00 -3.60
CA ASP A 32 -15.00 -7.57 -2.38
C ASP A 32 -14.48 -6.81 -1.14
N PRO A 33 -15.32 -6.07 -0.43
CA PRO A 33 -14.92 -5.31 0.75
C PRO A 33 -14.55 -6.21 1.95
N THR A 34 -14.94 -7.49 1.93
CA THR A 34 -14.70 -8.45 3.02
C THR A 34 -13.37 -9.20 2.88
N LEU A 35 -12.81 -9.26 1.66
CA LEU A 35 -11.59 -9.99 1.33
C LEU A 35 -10.61 -9.11 0.55
N MET A 36 -9.41 -8.96 1.06
CA MET A 36 -8.34 -8.23 0.38
C MET A 36 -7.59 -9.12 -0.63
N PHE A 37 -7.50 -10.41 -0.33
CA PHE A 37 -6.77 -11.39 -1.15
C PHE A 37 -7.59 -12.66 -1.34
N THR A 38 -7.40 -13.33 -2.45
CA THR A 38 -7.90 -14.67 -2.70
C THR A 38 -7.17 -15.64 -1.78
N ASN A 39 -7.83 -16.11 -0.73
CA ASN A 39 -7.26 -17.01 0.27
C ASN A 39 -7.70 -18.48 0.10
N ALA A 40 -8.69 -18.73 -0.77
CA ALA A 40 -9.20 -20.05 -1.11
C ALA A 40 -9.76 -20.08 -2.53
N GLY A 41 -9.82 -21.27 -3.14
CA GLY A 41 -10.31 -21.47 -4.50
C GLY A 41 -11.75 -21.00 -4.73
N MET A 42 -12.58 -21.12 -3.70
CA MET A 42 -14.00 -20.76 -3.78
C MET A 42 -14.27 -19.24 -3.88
N ASN A 43 -13.30 -18.38 -3.57
CA ASN A 43 -13.56 -16.95 -3.54
C ASN A 43 -14.11 -16.41 -4.87
N GLN A 44 -13.63 -16.93 -6.00
CA GLN A 44 -14.14 -16.55 -7.33
C GLN A 44 -15.57 -17.03 -7.63
N PHE A 45 -16.11 -17.94 -6.81
CA PHE A 45 -17.44 -18.54 -6.98
C PHE A 45 -18.43 -18.14 -5.89
N LYS A 46 -18.07 -17.20 -5.00
CA LYS A 46 -18.90 -16.75 -3.88
C LYS A 46 -20.33 -16.39 -4.30
N ASP A 47 -20.49 -15.67 -5.41
CA ASP A 47 -21.81 -15.28 -5.94
C ASP A 47 -22.65 -16.45 -6.40
N ILE A 48 -21.99 -17.47 -6.99
CA ILE A 48 -22.65 -18.69 -7.45
C ILE A 48 -23.11 -19.52 -6.23
N ILE A 49 -22.27 -19.63 -5.21
CA ILE A 49 -22.56 -20.37 -3.99
C ILE A 49 -23.74 -19.75 -3.25
N LEU A 50 -23.80 -18.42 -3.19
CA LEU A 50 -24.88 -17.65 -2.57
C LEU A 50 -26.16 -17.57 -3.45
N GLY A 51 -26.11 -18.10 -4.66
CA GLY A 51 -27.26 -18.08 -5.58
C GLY A 51 -27.50 -16.71 -6.25
N HIS A 52 -26.52 -15.83 -6.24
CA HIS A 52 -26.64 -14.49 -6.87
C HIS A 52 -26.32 -14.53 -8.37
N ARG A 53 -25.71 -15.61 -8.85
CA ARG A 53 -25.34 -15.80 -10.26
C ARG A 53 -25.40 -17.28 -10.63
N GLU A 54 -25.87 -17.57 -11.84
CA GLU A 54 -25.82 -18.92 -12.40
C GLU A 54 -24.39 -19.31 -12.81
N PRO A 55 -23.96 -20.56 -12.57
CA PRO A 55 -22.65 -21.02 -13.00
C PRO A 55 -22.60 -21.28 -14.50
N LYS A 56 -21.48 -20.99 -15.17
CA LYS A 56 -21.23 -21.37 -16.57
C LYS A 56 -21.30 -22.89 -16.80
N SER A 57 -20.90 -23.65 -15.80
CA SER A 57 -21.03 -25.10 -15.72
C SER A 57 -21.26 -25.47 -14.25
N ARG A 58 -22.10 -26.45 -14.00
CA ARG A 58 -22.35 -26.96 -12.63
C ARG A 58 -21.14 -27.67 -12.04
N ARG A 59 -20.17 -28.06 -12.87
CA ARG A 59 -18.91 -28.66 -12.45
C ARG A 59 -17.75 -27.80 -12.96
N GLN A 60 -16.88 -27.36 -12.08
CA GLN A 60 -15.71 -26.55 -12.47
C GLN A 60 -14.47 -27.06 -11.74
N THR A 61 -13.28 -26.82 -12.31
CA THR A 61 -11.99 -27.16 -11.72
C THR A 61 -10.91 -26.18 -12.17
N ASP A 62 -9.95 -25.91 -11.29
CA ASP A 62 -8.76 -25.13 -11.64
C ASP A 62 -7.55 -25.43 -10.73
N SER A 63 -6.47 -24.68 -10.96
CA SER A 63 -5.40 -24.43 -10.00
C SER A 63 -5.43 -22.94 -9.63
N GLN A 64 -5.96 -22.62 -8.44
CA GLN A 64 -6.13 -21.26 -7.97
C GLN A 64 -4.91 -20.77 -7.21
N LYS A 65 -4.36 -19.62 -7.63
CA LYS A 65 -3.36 -18.87 -6.86
C LYS A 65 -4.01 -18.29 -5.59
N CYS A 66 -3.47 -18.64 -4.44
CA CYS A 66 -3.93 -18.15 -3.14
C CYS A 66 -2.85 -17.37 -2.42
N LEU A 67 -3.24 -16.35 -1.64
CA LEU A 67 -2.34 -15.53 -0.82
C LEU A 67 -2.86 -15.42 0.61
N ARG A 68 -2.11 -15.97 1.59
CA ARG A 68 -2.45 -15.98 3.02
C ARG A 68 -1.43 -15.18 3.83
N VAL A 69 -1.69 -13.88 3.97
CA VAL A 69 -0.76 -12.91 4.61
C VAL A 69 -1.46 -11.91 5.52
N SER A 70 -2.76 -12.12 5.75
CA SER A 70 -3.57 -11.24 6.61
C SER A 70 -4.89 -11.89 7.00
N GLY A 71 -5.54 -11.38 8.05
CA GLY A 71 -6.86 -11.82 8.51
C GLY A 71 -6.84 -13.12 9.30
N LYS A 72 -7.90 -13.93 9.16
CA LYS A 72 -8.09 -15.22 9.84
C LYS A 72 -7.05 -16.25 9.39
N HIS A 73 -6.67 -16.20 8.12
CA HIS A 73 -5.66 -17.08 7.51
C HIS A 73 -4.40 -16.26 7.23
N ASN A 74 -3.38 -16.39 8.08
CA ASN A 74 -2.13 -15.64 7.96
C ASN A 74 -0.95 -16.57 8.29
N ASP A 75 -0.28 -17.05 7.27
CA ASP A 75 0.82 -18.02 7.37
C ASP A 75 2.21 -17.34 7.34
N LEU A 76 2.25 -15.99 7.39
CA LEU A 76 3.49 -15.21 7.17
C LEU A 76 4.62 -15.54 8.17
N GLU A 77 4.27 -15.85 9.42
CA GLU A 77 5.28 -16.10 10.47
C GLU A 77 5.88 -17.50 10.37
N GLU A 78 5.12 -18.48 9.87
CA GLU A 78 5.51 -19.89 9.73
C GLU A 78 6.41 -20.11 8.50
N VAL A 79 6.23 -19.26 7.47
CA VAL A 79 6.95 -19.37 6.19
C VAL A 79 8.47 -19.36 6.38
N GLY A 80 9.10 -20.41 5.85
CA GLY A 80 10.53 -20.66 5.91
C GLY A 80 10.97 -21.38 7.18
N ARG A 81 10.17 -21.37 8.24
CA ARG A 81 10.48 -22.03 9.53
C ARG A 81 10.03 -23.47 9.54
N ASP A 82 8.85 -23.74 9.01
CA ASP A 82 8.37 -25.11 8.78
C ASP A 82 8.63 -25.59 7.32
N THR A 83 8.05 -26.72 6.95
CA THR A 83 8.32 -27.40 5.68
C THR A 83 7.21 -27.27 4.66
N TYR A 84 6.03 -26.68 4.99
CA TYR A 84 4.84 -26.76 4.17
C TYR A 84 3.94 -25.52 4.14
N HIS A 85 4.16 -24.47 4.97
CA HIS A 85 3.42 -23.21 4.88
C HIS A 85 4.05 -22.23 3.90
N HIS A 86 3.18 -21.52 3.17
CA HIS A 86 3.57 -20.55 2.15
C HIS A 86 2.69 -19.31 2.21
N THR A 87 3.26 -18.14 1.90
CA THR A 87 2.46 -16.93 1.70
C THR A 87 1.62 -17.03 0.44
N MET A 88 2.24 -17.47 -0.66
CA MET A 88 1.57 -17.80 -1.92
C MET A 88 1.66 -19.30 -2.19
N PHE A 89 0.52 -19.93 -2.45
CA PHE A 89 0.45 -21.32 -2.83
C PHE A 89 -0.63 -21.54 -3.90
N GLU A 90 -0.58 -22.69 -4.56
CA GLU A 90 -1.62 -23.10 -5.48
C GLU A 90 -2.59 -24.06 -4.77
N MET A 91 -3.87 -23.80 -4.94
CA MET A 91 -4.94 -24.66 -4.47
C MET A 91 -5.58 -25.35 -5.68
N LEU A 92 -5.40 -26.66 -5.82
CA LEU A 92 -6.11 -27.45 -6.81
C LEU A 92 -7.53 -27.67 -6.32
N GLY A 93 -8.50 -27.15 -7.07
CA GLY A 93 -9.90 -27.13 -6.67
C GLY A 93 -10.84 -27.81 -7.66
N ASN A 94 -11.87 -28.45 -7.13
CA ASN A 94 -13.05 -28.87 -7.89
C ASN A 94 -14.32 -28.50 -7.18
N TRP A 95 -15.29 -28.01 -7.96
CA TRP A 95 -16.56 -27.47 -7.46
C TRP A 95 -17.74 -28.18 -8.12
N SER A 96 -18.80 -28.40 -7.31
CA SER A 96 -20.10 -28.84 -7.80
C SER A 96 -21.18 -27.88 -7.29
N PHE A 97 -21.88 -27.24 -8.19
CA PHE A 97 -22.97 -26.32 -7.91
C PHE A 97 -24.31 -27.02 -8.09
N GLY A 98 -24.72 -27.75 -7.05
CA GLY A 98 -25.99 -28.49 -7.06
C GLY A 98 -26.06 -29.69 -8.01
N ASP A 99 -24.93 -30.28 -8.43
CA ASP A 99 -24.85 -31.47 -9.27
C ASP A 99 -24.58 -32.73 -8.42
N TYR A 100 -23.34 -32.93 -7.97
CA TYR A 100 -22.99 -34.00 -7.02
C TYR A 100 -22.66 -33.39 -5.64
N PHE A 101 -22.71 -34.24 -4.61
CA PHE A 101 -22.42 -33.83 -3.24
C PHE A 101 -21.39 -34.78 -2.61
N LYS A 102 -21.46 -35.10 -1.33
CA LYS A 102 -20.46 -35.84 -0.54
C LYS A 102 -19.99 -37.12 -1.24
N GLU A 103 -20.94 -37.97 -1.70
CA GLU A 103 -20.60 -39.24 -2.34
C GLU A 103 -19.71 -39.01 -3.56
N GLY A 104 -20.10 -38.11 -4.47
CA GLY A 104 -19.29 -37.82 -5.67
C GLY A 104 -17.93 -37.19 -5.31
N ALA A 105 -17.86 -36.29 -4.34
CA ALA A 105 -16.61 -35.66 -3.93
C ALA A 105 -15.62 -36.70 -3.35
N ILE A 106 -16.09 -37.54 -2.46
CA ILE A 106 -15.28 -38.57 -1.80
C ILE A 106 -14.81 -39.64 -2.79
N GLU A 107 -15.69 -40.11 -3.65
CA GLU A 107 -15.33 -41.09 -4.69
C GLU A 107 -14.28 -40.54 -5.67
N PHE A 108 -14.43 -39.29 -6.12
CA PHE A 108 -13.44 -38.66 -6.99
C PHE A 108 -12.11 -38.44 -6.28
N ALA A 109 -12.12 -38.05 -5.03
CA ALA A 109 -10.90 -37.87 -4.25
C ALA A 109 -10.15 -39.19 -4.07
N TYR A 110 -10.83 -40.23 -3.69
CA TYR A 110 -10.23 -41.57 -3.56
C TYR A 110 -9.71 -42.10 -4.92
N GLU A 111 -10.52 -42.01 -5.97
CA GLU A 111 -10.12 -42.43 -7.31
C GLU A 111 -8.88 -41.68 -7.81
N TYR A 112 -8.80 -40.36 -7.55
CA TYR A 112 -7.66 -39.57 -7.95
C TYR A 112 -6.39 -39.96 -7.18
N LEU A 113 -6.44 -39.98 -5.85
CA LEU A 113 -5.26 -40.25 -5.03
C LEU A 113 -4.77 -41.70 -5.16
N VAL A 114 -5.68 -42.68 -5.05
CA VAL A 114 -5.32 -44.09 -5.06
C VAL A 114 -5.33 -44.65 -6.45
N GLY A 115 -6.34 -44.32 -7.26
CA GLY A 115 -6.52 -44.83 -8.59
C GLY A 115 -5.54 -44.24 -9.63
N VAL A 116 -5.39 -42.94 -9.66
CA VAL A 116 -4.57 -42.19 -10.62
C VAL A 116 -3.15 -42.01 -10.12
N LEU A 117 -2.98 -41.38 -8.97
CA LEU A 117 -1.65 -41.03 -8.41
C LEU A 117 -0.94 -42.23 -7.77
N LYS A 118 -1.67 -43.33 -7.52
CA LYS A 118 -1.12 -44.56 -6.92
C LYS A 118 -0.53 -44.39 -5.53
N ILE A 119 -1.10 -43.45 -4.77
CA ILE A 119 -0.74 -43.29 -3.35
C ILE A 119 -1.25 -44.52 -2.59
N ASP A 120 -0.41 -45.11 -1.74
CA ASP A 120 -0.80 -46.25 -0.92
C ASP A 120 -1.86 -45.84 0.11
N PRO A 121 -3.07 -46.42 0.09
CA PRO A 121 -4.15 -46.07 1.01
C PRO A 121 -3.79 -46.34 2.47
N ALA A 122 -2.83 -47.21 2.75
CA ALA A 122 -2.33 -47.46 4.12
C ALA A 122 -1.65 -46.23 4.75
N ASN A 123 -1.24 -45.27 3.95
CA ASN A 123 -0.65 -44.02 4.42
C ASN A 123 -1.65 -42.87 4.52
N LEU A 124 -2.90 -43.05 4.10
CA LEU A 124 -3.94 -42.03 4.08
C LEU A 124 -4.86 -42.17 5.30
N TYR A 125 -5.17 -41.02 5.89
CA TYR A 125 -6.16 -40.87 6.95
C TYR A 125 -7.17 -39.82 6.55
N VAL A 126 -8.42 -39.97 6.97
CA VAL A 126 -9.46 -38.99 6.68
C VAL A 126 -10.12 -38.51 7.97
N THR A 127 -10.48 -37.23 8.01
CA THR A 127 -11.23 -36.69 9.12
C THR A 127 -12.70 -36.49 8.72
N VAL A 128 -13.59 -36.53 9.69
CA VAL A 128 -15.00 -36.17 9.52
C VAL A 128 -15.43 -35.29 10.68
N PHE A 129 -16.31 -34.35 10.40
CA PHE A 129 -16.80 -33.39 11.39
C PHE A 129 -17.49 -34.11 12.53
N GLU A 130 -17.05 -33.91 13.78
CA GLU A 130 -17.60 -34.58 14.98
C GLU A 130 -18.90 -33.95 15.46
N GLY A 131 -19.30 -32.79 14.92
CA GLY A 131 -20.47 -32.03 15.34
C GLY A 131 -20.12 -30.86 16.24
N SER A 132 -21.10 -29.98 16.47
CA SER A 132 -21.05 -28.88 17.42
C SER A 132 -22.40 -28.73 18.11
N PRO A 133 -22.57 -29.33 19.26
CA PRO A 133 -23.85 -29.31 20.00
C PRO A 133 -24.34 -27.88 20.30
N ASP A 134 -23.42 -26.97 20.58
CA ASP A 134 -23.70 -25.56 20.88
C ASP A 134 -24.36 -24.83 19.72
N GLU A 135 -24.10 -25.26 18.47
CA GLU A 135 -24.70 -24.71 17.25
C GLU A 135 -25.78 -25.64 16.66
N GLY A 136 -26.13 -26.71 17.36
CA GLY A 136 -27.12 -27.67 16.90
C GLY A 136 -26.68 -28.53 15.71
N LEU A 137 -25.37 -28.64 15.48
CA LEU A 137 -24.79 -29.39 14.38
C LEU A 137 -24.41 -30.81 14.83
N SER A 138 -24.91 -31.83 14.12
CA SER A 138 -24.59 -33.23 14.36
C SER A 138 -23.28 -33.64 13.67
N ARG A 139 -22.75 -34.78 14.14
CA ARG A 139 -21.62 -35.45 13.44
C ARG A 139 -21.99 -35.78 12.00
N ASP A 140 -21.01 -35.71 11.12
CA ASP A 140 -21.18 -36.05 9.69
C ASP A 140 -21.06 -37.57 9.44
N ASP A 141 -22.11 -38.28 9.87
CA ASP A 141 -22.22 -39.75 9.72
C ASP A 141 -22.32 -40.16 8.24
N GLU A 142 -22.84 -39.30 7.38
CA GLU A 142 -22.92 -39.56 5.94
C GLU A 142 -21.52 -39.64 5.31
N ALA A 143 -20.66 -38.68 5.58
CA ALA A 143 -19.27 -38.70 5.12
C ALA A 143 -18.49 -39.89 5.70
N ALA A 144 -18.67 -40.17 6.98
CA ALA A 144 -18.05 -41.32 7.65
C ALA A 144 -18.45 -42.66 6.99
N ALA A 145 -19.75 -42.83 6.67
CA ALA A 145 -20.25 -44.04 6.03
C ALA A 145 -19.72 -44.22 4.58
N ILE A 146 -19.53 -43.12 3.85
CA ILE A 146 -18.97 -43.16 2.50
C ILE A 146 -17.47 -43.50 2.57
N TRP A 147 -16.71 -42.87 3.45
CA TRP A 147 -15.30 -43.18 3.66
C TRP A 147 -15.09 -44.64 4.15
N GLY A 148 -15.99 -45.17 4.94
CA GLY A 148 -15.96 -46.56 5.42
C GLY A 148 -16.06 -47.64 4.32
N ARG A 149 -16.37 -47.25 3.06
CA ARG A 149 -16.28 -48.14 1.88
C ARG A 149 -14.84 -48.27 1.37
N HIS A 150 -13.97 -47.30 1.72
CA HIS A 150 -12.61 -47.20 1.18
C HIS A 150 -11.54 -47.42 2.24
N PHE A 151 -11.79 -47.04 3.48
CA PHE A 151 -10.85 -47.09 4.58
C PHE A 151 -11.38 -47.88 5.74
N PRO A 152 -10.50 -48.58 6.50
CA PRO A 152 -10.89 -49.16 7.79
C PRO A 152 -11.20 -48.07 8.81
N GLU A 153 -11.95 -48.42 9.86
CA GLU A 153 -12.46 -47.48 10.89
C GLU A 153 -11.34 -46.69 11.60
N ASP A 154 -10.18 -47.29 11.78
CA ASP A 154 -9.00 -46.67 12.40
C ASP A 154 -8.31 -45.61 11.53
N HIS A 155 -8.67 -45.49 10.26
CA HIS A 155 -8.25 -44.45 9.35
C HIS A 155 -9.27 -43.31 9.24
N ILE A 156 -10.44 -43.42 9.87
CA ILE A 156 -11.49 -42.39 9.87
C ILE A 156 -11.52 -41.72 11.26
N ILE A 157 -11.16 -40.46 11.32
CA ILE A 157 -10.93 -39.73 12.57
C ILE A 157 -11.99 -38.63 12.73
N ASN A 158 -12.52 -38.47 13.94
CA ASN A 158 -13.41 -37.35 14.24
C ASN A 158 -12.56 -36.07 14.41
N GLY A 159 -12.91 -35.01 13.70
CA GLY A 159 -12.28 -33.70 13.81
C GLY A 159 -13.26 -32.70 14.43
N ASN A 160 -12.72 -31.81 15.22
CA ASN A 160 -13.50 -30.78 15.91
C ASN A 160 -13.94 -29.66 14.94
N LYS A 161 -14.73 -28.70 15.43
CA LYS A 161 -15.23 -27.59 14.61
C LYS A 161 -14.11 -26.74 14.01
N HIS A 162 -13.01 -26.55 14.72
CA HIS A 162 -11.89 -25.73 14.23
C HIS A 162 -11.26 -26.32 12.96
N ASP A 163 -11.11 -27.64 12.91
CA ASP A 163 -10.46 -28.35 11.83
C ASP A 163 -11.46 -28.79 10.74
N ASN A 164 -12.65 -29.24 11.13
CA ASN A 164 -13.61 -29.88 10.21
C ASN A 164 -14.93 -29.13 9.98
N PHE A 165 -14.95 -27.81 10.25
CA PHE A 165 -16.06 -26.95 9.83
C PHE A 165 -15.50 -25.68 9.19
N TRP A 166 -15.51 -25.67 7.86
CA TRP A 166 -14.91 -24.57 7.11
C TRP A 166 -15.83 -23.35 7.04
N GLU A 167 -15.26 -22.17 7.24
CA GLU A 167 -15.95 -20.87 7.17
C GLU A 167 -15.12 -19.90 6.35
N MET A 168 -15.76 -19.22 5.41
CA MET A 168 -15.09 -18.24 4.54
C MET A 168 -14.54 -17.06 5.35
N GLY A 169 -15.26 -16.62 6.37
CA GLY A 169 -14.92 -15.52 7.26
C GLY A 169 -15.86 -15.50 8.47
N GLU A 170 -16.10 -14.33 9.05
CA GLU A 170 -17.07 -14.16 10.14
C GLU A 170 -18.51 -14.32 9.64
N THR A 171 -18.75 -14.07 8.36
CA THR A 171 -20.04 -14.26 7.66
C THR A 171 -19.78 -14.87 6.29
N GLY A 172 -20.80 -15.53 5.74
CA GLY A 172 -20.76 -16.10 4.40
C GLY A 172 -20.93 -17.63 4.36
N PRO A 173 -20.68 -18.25 3.18
CA PRO A 173 -20.83 -19.68 3.00
C PRO A 173 -19.96 -20.49 3.95
N CYS A 174 -20.52 -21.58 4.48
CA CYS A 174 -19.83 -22.47 5.41
C CYS A 174 -20.45 -23.88 5.38
N GLY A 175 -19.72 -24.82 5.96
CA GLY A 175 -20.19 -26.19 6.10
C GLY A 175 -19.18 -27.14 6.71
N PRO A 176 -19.60 -28.34 7.12
CA PRO A 176 -18.69 -29.38 7.55
C PRO A 176 -17.73 -29.76 6.43
N CYS A 177 -16.53 -30.20 6.78
CA CYS A 177 -15.56 -30.66 5.81
C CYS A 177 -14.91 -31.98 6.26
N SER A 178 -14.24 -32.59 5.30
CA SER A 178 -13.47 -33.81 5.48
C SER A 178 -12.09 -33.59 4.92
N GLU A 179 -11.06 -33.69 5.75
CA GLU A 179 -9.68 -33.56 5.35
C GLU A 179 -9.08 -34.91 5.03
N ILE A 180 -8.19 -34.93 4.05
CA ILE A 180 -7.40 -36.11 3.72
C ILE A 180 -5.96 -35.82 4.11
N HIS A 181 -5.43 -36.62 5.02
CA HIS A 181 -4.07 -36.53 5.54
C HIS A 181 -3.22 -37.66 5.01
N ILE A 182 -1.93 -37.42 4.90
CA ILE A 182 -0.95 -38.44 4.52
C ILE A 182 0.18 -38.52 5.54
N ASP A 183 0.56 -39.74 5.88
CA ASP A 183 1.72 -40.04 6.71
C ASP A 183 2.90 -40.42 5.81
N ILE A 184 3.88 -39.54 5.69
CA ILE A 184 5.09 -39.73 4.86
C ILE A 184 6.33 -40.13 5.68
N ARG A 185 6.14 -40.49 6.95
CA ARG A 185 7.24 -40.94 7.85
C ARG A 185 7.83 -42.26 7.40
N SER A 186 8.98 -42.60 7.94
CA SER A 186 9.63 -43.90 7.75
C SER A 186 8.81 -45.03 8.39
N ALA A 187 9.06 -46.26 7.96
CA ALA A 187 8.39 -47.44 8.49
C ALA A 187 8.65 -47.62 10.01
N GLU A 188 9.85 -47.26 10.47
CA GLU A 188 10.25 -47.34 11.88
C GLU A 188 9.44 -46.33 12.72
N GLU A 189 9.29 -45.10 12.24
CA GLU A 189 8.54 -44.04 12.92
C GLU A 189 7.04 -44.39 12.96
N LYS A 190 6.48 -44.97 11.89
CA LYS A 190 5.09 -45.42 11.85
C LYS A 190 4.84 -46.60 12.82
N ALA A 191 5.82 -47.47 12.97
CA ALA A 191 5.74 -48.57 13.94
C ALA A 191 5.82 -48.07 15.39
N ALA A 192 6.53 -46.97 15.66
CA ALA A 192 6.67 -46.40 17.00
C ALA A 192 5.42 -45.62 17.45
N VAL A 193 4.79 -44.85 16.58
CA VAL A 193 3.58 -44.06 16.83
C VAL A 193 2.66 -44.18 15.63
N ALA A 194 1.40 -44.60 15.86
CA ALA A 194 0.42 -44.72 14.79
C ALA A 194 0.11 -43.36 14.19
N GLY A 195 0.01 -43.28 12.85
CA GLY A 195 -0.27 -42.02 12.14
C GLY A 195 -1.53 -41.31 12.61
N ARG A 196 -2.57 -42.07 12.95
CA ARG A 196 -3.84 -41.53 13.50
C ARG A 196 -3.68 -40.66 14.74
N GLU A 197 -2.67 -40.88 15.57
CA GLU A 197 -2.41 -40.12 16.80
C GLU A 197 -1.80 -38.74 16.51
N LEU A 198 -1.28 -38.54 15.29
CA LEU A 198 -0.58 -37.34 14.87
C LEU A 198 -1.41 -36.45 13.93
N ILE A 199 -2.62 -36.89 13.56
CA ILE A 199 -3.54 -36.08 12.75
C ILE A 199 -3.92 -34.81 13.52
N ASN A 200 -3.81 -33.64 12.87
CA ASN A 200 -4.08 -32.32 13.43
C ASN A 200 -3.26 -32.03 14.73
N LYS A 201 -1.97 -32.47 14.74
CA LYS A 201 -1.00 -32.23 15.81
C LYS A 201 0.26 -31.51 15.31
N ASP A 202 0.19 -30.78 14.23
CA ASP A 202 1.30 -30.02 13.64
C ASP A 202 2.57 -30.86 13.37
N HIS A 203 2.38 -32.15 13.07
CA HIS A 203 3.53 -33.02 12.77
C HIS A 203 4.00 -32.79 11.34
N PRO A 204 5.30 -32.48 11.08
CA PRO A 204 5.78 -32.05 9.76
C PRO A 204 5.69 -33.12 8.65
N GLN A 205 5.42 -34.38 9.00
CA GLN A 205 5.35 -35.51 8.09
C GLN A 205 4.01 -36.27 8.15
N VAL A 206 3.03 -35.76 8.92
CA VAL A 206 1.64 -36.26 8.96
C VAL A 206 0.75 -35.07 8.69
N ILE A 207 0.52 -34.79 7.41
CA ILE A 207 0.01 -33.52 6.94
C ILE A 207 -1.30 -33.66 6.19
N GLU A 208 -2.17 -32.66 6.33
CA GLU A 208 -3.32 -32.48 5.46
C GLU A 208 -2.84 -32.14 4.04
N ILE A 209 -3.38 -32.87 3.05
CA ILE A 209 -3.11 -32.61 1.63
C ILE A 209 -4.35 -32.12 0.87
N TRP A 210 -5.55 -32.46 1.31
CA TRP A 210 -6.80 -32.11 0.63
C TRP A 210 -7.92 -31.87 1.62
N ASN A 211 -8.68 -30.79 1.48
CA ASN A 211 -9.88 -30.52 2.25
C ASN A 211 -11.12 -30.58 1.33
N LEU A 212 -12.09 -31.40 1.67
CA LEU A 212 -13.38 -31.56 0.97
C LEU A 212 -14.46 -30.83 1.77
N VAL A 213 -14.86 -29.64 1.34
CA VAL A 213 -15.86 -28.81 2.03
C VAL A 213 -17.25 -29.08 1.46
N PHE A 214 -18.19 -29.44 2.34
CA PHE A 214 -19.59 -29.72 2.05
C PHE A 214 -20.45 -28.52 2.42
N MET A 215 -20.41 -27.49 1.55
CA MET A 215 -21.11 -26.22 1.82
C MET A 215 -22.62 -26.43 1.77
N GLN A 216 -23.27 -26.12 2.87
CA GLN A 216 -24.74 -26.24 3.04
C GLN A 216 -25.34 -25.04 3.77
N TYR A 217 -24.53 -24.18 4.38
CA TYR A 217 -25.00 -23.07 5.20
C TYR A 217 -24.38 -21.74 4.79
N ASN A 218 -25.09 -20.68 5.14
CA ASN A 218 -24.61 -19.31 5.12
C ASN A 218 -24.64 -18.76 6.56
N ARG A 219 -23.49 -18.37 7.12
CA ARG A 219 -23.40 -17.75 8.44
C ARG A 219 -23.76 -16.28 8.35
N LYS A 220 -24.73 -15.88 9.15
CA LYS A 220 -25.18 -14.48 9.26
C LYS A 220 -24.36 -13.68 10.28
N ALA A 221 -24.53 -12.37 10.25
CA ALA A 221 -23.87 -11.45 11.17
C ALA A 221 -24.25 -11.67 12.65
N ASP A 222 -25.42 -12.24 12.92
CA ASP A 222 -25.88 -12.62 14.27
C ASP A 222 -25.36 -13.99 14.73
N GLY A 223 -24.55 -14.67 13.89
CA GLY A 223 -23.98 -15.99 14.16
C GLY A 223 -24.89 -17.16 13.81
N THR A 224 -26.13 -16.94 13.37
CA THR A 224 -27.05 -18.02 12.95
C THR A 224 -26.65 -18.61 11.59
N LEU A 225 -27.10 -19.83 11.33
CA LEU A 225 -26.87 -20.56 10.09
C LEU A 225 -28.17 -20.70 9.30
N ASP A 226 -28.20 -20.15 8.09
CA ASP A 226 -29.26 -20.42 7.12
C ASP A 226 -28.82 -21.47 6.11
N ALA A 227 -29.73 -22.27 5.60
CA ALA A 227 -29.44 -23.20 4.53
C ALA A 227 -29.13 -22.43 3.22
N LEU A 228 -28.08 -22.83 2.49
CA LEU A 228 -27.81 -22.33 1.14
C LEU A 228 -28.92 -22.75 0.17
N PRO A 229 -29.15 -21.98 -0.91
CA PRO A 229 -30.13 -22.31 -1.95
C PRO A 229 -29.89 -23.68 -2.57
N GLN A 230 -28.64 -24.08 -2.66
CA GLN A 230 -28.21 -25.38 -3.16
C GLN A 230 -27.03 -25.90 -2.35
N ARG A 231 -26.86 -27.24 -2.33
CA ARG A 231 -25.69 -27.87 -1.75
C ARG A 231 -24.51 -27.74 -2.72
N VAL A 232 -23.36 -27.31 -2.21
CA VAL A 232 -22.18 -27.04 -3.03
C VAL A 232 -21.01 -27.87 -2.51
N ILE A 233 -20.25 -28.45 -3.42
CA ILE A 233 -18.93 -29.01 -3.15
C ILE A 233 -17.90 -27.94 -3.46
N ASP A 234 -17.05 -27.65 -2.50
CA ASP A 234 -15.82 -26.89 -2.63
C ASP A 234 -14.68 -27.73 -2.11
N THR A 235 -13.65 -27.96 -2.92
CA THR A 235 -12.48 -28.68 -2.45
C THR A 235 -11.21 -27.91 -2.69
N GLY A 236 -10.25 -28.04 -1.78
CA GLY A 236 -8.95 -27.40 -1.90
C GLY A 236 -7.82 -28.38 -1.54
N MET A 237 -7.05 -28.77 -2.53
CA MET A 237 -5.84 -29.58 -2.34
C MET A 237 -4.60 -28.71 -2.45
N GLY A 238 -3.72 -28.78 -1.43
CA GLY A 238 -2.46 -28.08 -1.44
C GLY A 238 -1.52 -28.62 -2.52
N PHE A 239 -1.33 -27.86 -3.58
CA PHE A 239 -0.52 -28.30 -4.73
C PHE A 239 0.93 -28.58 -4.34
N GLU A 240 1.56 -27.69 -3.59
CA GLU A 240 2.95 -27.86 -3.16
C GLU A 240 3.11 -29.06 -2.22
N ARG A 241 2.11 -29.31 -1.35
CA ARG A 241 2.07 -30.49 -0.48
C ARG A 241 1.94 -31.78 -1.32
N LEU A 242 1.08 -31.78 -2.33
CA LEU A 242 0.94 -32.90 -3.25
C LEU A 242 2.23 -33.14 -4.04
N CYS A 243 2.90 -32.09 -4.52
CA CYS A 243 4.20 -32.23 -5.19
C CYS A 243 5.24 -32.87 -4.28
N MET A 244 5.29 -32.45 -3.00
CA MET A 244 6.19 -33.02 -1.99
C MET A 244 5.95 -34.52 -1.85
N VAL A 245 4.72 -34.96 -1.72
CA VAL A 245 4.33 -36.39 -1.61
C VAL A 245 4.72 -37.15 -2.86
N MET A 246 4.34 -36.64 -4.04
CA MET A 246 4.57 -37.35 -5.32
C MET A 246 6.04 -37.44 -5.74
N GLN A 247 6.87 -36.52 -5.24
CA GLN A 247 8.31 -36.50 -5.49
C GLN A 247 9.13 -37.16 -4.36
N GLY A 248 8.45 -37.71 -3.32
CA GLY A 248 9.08 -38.40 -2.19
C GLY A 248 10.00 -37.48 -1.38
N LYS A 249 9.61 -36.20 -1.22
CA LYS A 249 10.33 -35.20 -0.46
C LYS A 249 9.77 -35.05 0.95
N GLN A 250 10.55 -34.44 1.84
CA GLN A 250 10.18 -34.18 3.23
C GLN A 250 9.84 -32.69 3.47
N SER A 251 10.01 -31.87 2.47
CA SER A 251 9.70 -30.44 2.48
C SER A 251 9.22 -29.99 1.11
N ASN A 252 8.24 -29.09 1.06
CA ASN A 252 7.81 -28.42 -0.16
C ASN A 252 8.99 -27.72 -0.86
N TYR A 253 9.91 -27.15 -0.07
CA TYR A 253 11.10 -26.46 -0.58
C TYR A 253 12.10 -27.37 -1.30
N ASP A 254 11.98 -28.70 -1.17
CA ASP A 254 12.85 -29.68 -1.84
C ASP A 254 12.26 -30.19 -3.17
N THR A 255 11.06 -29.74 -3.52
CA THR A 255 10.39 -30.08 -4.78
C THR A 255 10.92 -29.24 -5.95
N ASP A 256 10.55 -29.61 -7.15
CA ASP A 256 10.87 -28.84 -8.36
C ASP A 256 10.17 -27.47 -8.43
N VAL A 257 9.16 -27.23 -7.59
CA VAL A 257 8.54 -25.90 -7.44
C VAL A 257 9.50 -24.87 -6.87
N PHE A 258 10.36 -25.25 -5.92
CA PHE A 258 11.22 -24.33 -5.19
C PHE A 258 12.72 -24.51 -5.45
N ARG A 259 13.17 -25.75 -5.74
CA ARG A 259 14.61 -26.05 -5.89
C ARG A 259 15.32 -25.21 -6.94
N PRO A 260 14.77 -24.93 -8.12
CA PRO A 260 15.42 -24.04 -9.10
C PRO A 260 15.66 -22.64 -8.54
N ILE A 261 14.67 -22.09 -7.82
CA ILE A 261 14.76 -20.76 -7.18
C ILE A 261 15.82 -20.78 -6.08
N LEU A 262 15.79 -21.78 -5.17
CA LEU A 262 16.77 -21.94 -4.12
C LEU A 262 18.20 -22.09 -4.65
N ASN A 263 18.37 -22.87 -5.72
CA ASN A 263 19.66 -23.01 -6.39
C ASN A 263 20.16 -21.66 -6.95
N LYS A 264 19.25 -20.86 -7.53
CA LYS A 264 19.60 -19.52 -8.05
C LYS A 264 19.92 -18.54 -6.93
N ILE A 265 19.23 -18.61 -5.79
CA ILE A 265 19.57 -17.83 -4.59
C ILE A 265 20.96 -18.22 -4.11
N ALA A 266 21.27 -19.52 -4.03
CA ALA A 266 22.59 -20.04 -3.62
C ALA A 266 23.70 -19.55 -4.57
N GLU A 267 23.48 -19.62 -5.88
CA GLU A 267 24.41 -19.12 -6.90
C GLU A 267 24.70 -17.62 -6.72
N LEU A 268 23.65 -16.81 -6.56
CA LEU A 268 23.76 -15.35 -6.49
C LEU A 268 24.33 -14.87 -5.15
N SER A 269 24.05 -15.56 -4.05
CA SER A 269 24.50 -15.17 -2.71
C SER A 269 25.86 -15.78 -2.33
N GLY A 270 26.30 -16.84 -3.02
CA GLY A 270 27.48 -17.61 -2.66
C GLY A 270 27.31 -18.48 -1.39
N ARG A 271 26.07 -18.60 -0.88
CA ARG A 271 25.71 -19.45 0.27
C ARG A 271 25.15 -20.79 -0.21
N ARG A 272 25.19 -21.81 0.65
CA ARG A 272 24.65 -23.15 0.34
C ARG A 272 23.38 -23.41 1.13
N TYR A 273 22.35 -23.93 0.44
CA TYR A 273 21.16 -24.45 1.10
C TYR A 273 21.52 -25.74 1.84
N GLY A 274 21.19 -25.83 3.14
CA GLY A 274 21.63 -26.90 4.04
C GLY A 274 22.91 -26.53 4.82
N GLU A 275 23.40 -25.30 4.74
CA GLU A 275 24.60 -24.84 5.45
C GLU A 275 24.33 -24.53 6.93
N SER A 276 23.22 -23.82 7.20
CA SER A 276 22.74 -23.52 8.56
C SER A 276 21.24 -23.27 8.53
N THR A 277 20.61 -23.41 9.70
CA THR A 277 19.16 -23.17 9.86
C THR A 277 18.77 -21.75 9.44
N GLU A 278 19.56 -20.73 9.80
CA GLU A 278 19.28 -19.33 9.48
C GLU A 278 19.39 -19.05 7.97
N THR A 279 20.43 -19.61 7.33
CA THR A 279 20.62 -19.53 5.87
C THR A 279 19.47 -20.20 5.13
N ASP A 280 19.05 -21.38 5.59
CA ASP A 280 17.97 -22.14 4.98
C ASP A 280 16.62 -21.40 5.11
N ILE A 281 16.32 -20.89 6.30
CA ILE A 281 15.12 -20.06 6.54
C ILE A 281 15.14 -18.84 5.60
N ALA A 282 16.28 -18.13 5.51
CA ALA A 282 16.39 -16.97 4.66
C ALA A 282 16.13 -17.30 3.19
N MET A 283 16.73 -18.36 2.67
CA MET A 283 16.54 -18.80 1.30
C MET A 283 15.09 -19.22 1.01
N ARG A 284 14.44 -19.93 1.95
CA ARG A 284 13.02 -20.33 1.86
C ARG A 284 12.10 -19.13 1.84
N VAL A 285 12.28 -18.18 2.76
CA VAL A 285 11.52 -16.93 2.83
C VAL A 285 11.64 -16.15 1.51
N ILE A 286 12.86 -16.03 0.97
CA ILE A 286 13.09 -15.31 -0.28
C ILE A 286 12.40 -16.02 -1.46
N ALA A 287 12.50 -17.34 -1.55
CA ALA A 287 11.89 -18.13 -2.62
C ALA A 287 10.36 -18.06 -2.57
N ASP A 288 9.76 -18.16 -1.39
CA ASP A 288 8.32 -18.03 -1.18
C ASP A 288 7.84 -16.62 -1.54
N HIS A 289 8.49 -15.60 -0.99
CA HIS A 289 8.08 -14.21 -1.18
C HIS A 289 8.28 -13.72 -2.61
N LEU A 290 9.28 -14.24 -3.33
CA LEU A 290 9.46 -14.00 -4.76
C LEU A 290 8.19 -14.36 -5.53
N ARG A 291 7.58 -15.52 -5.25
CA ARG A 291 6.33 -15.99 -5.88
C ARG A 291 5.20 -15.03 -5.54
N ALA A 292 4.97 -14.77 -4.24
CA ALA A 292 3.89 -13.90 -3.77
C ALA A 292 3.94 -12.50 -4.40
N ILE A 293 5.13 -11.88 -4.45
CA ILE A 293 5.32 -10.52 -4.99
C ILE A 293 5.15 -10.53 -6.51
N SER A 294 5.77 -11.48 -7.20
CA SER A 294 5.75 -11.57 -8.66
C SER A 294 4.33 -11.76 -9.20
N PHE A 295 3.57 -12.68 -8.61
CA PHE A 295 2.18 -12.89 -9.01
C PHE A 295 1.27 -11.72 -8.65
N SER A 296 1.48 -11.07 -7.49
CA SER A 296 0.72 -9.87 -7.15
C SER A 296 0.95 -8.73 -8.14
N ILE A 297 2.21 -8.51 -8.57
CA ILE A 297 2.54 -7.52 -9.60
C ILE A 297 1.96 -7.95 -10.95
N ALA A 298 2.03 -9.24 -11.31
CA ALA A 298 1.44 -9.77 -12.54
C ALA A 298 -0.09 -9.58 -12.58
N ASP A 299 -0.76 -9.71 -11.45
CA ASP A 299 -2.20 -9.46 -11.29
C ASP A 299 -2.54 -7.95 -11.18
N GLY A 300 -1.56 -7.05 -11.32
CA GLY A 300 -1.75 -5.59 -11.36
C GLY A 300 -1.67 -4.89 -10.02
N GLN A 301 -1.29 -5.58 -8.94
CA GLN A 301 -1.10 -4.95 -7.64
C GLN A 301 0.36 -4.59 -7.42
N LEU A 302 0.63 -3.29 -7.43
CA LEU A 302 1.97 -2.78 -7.15
C LEU A 302 2.18 -2.56 -5.64
N PRO A 303 3.42 -2.70 -5.14
CA PRO A 303 3.77 -2.27 -3.80
C PRO A 303 3.42 -0.79 -3.57
N SER A 304 2.78 -0.47 -2.44
CA SER A 304 2.37 0.90 -2.13
C SER A 304 2.32 1.14 -0.62
N ASN A 305 1.86 2.33 -0.19
CA ASN A 305 1.73 2.67 1.23
C ASN A 305 0.35 2.35 1.82
N ALA A 306 -0.57 1.75 1.07
CA ALA A 306 -1.94 1.53 1.51
C ALA A 306 -2.50 0.19 1.02
N LYS A 307 -3.50 -0.33 1.75
CA LYS A 307 -4.30 -1.52 1.39
C LYS A 307 -3.42 -2.72 0.99
N ALA A 308 -3.82 -3.44 -0.07
CA ALA A 308 -3.10 -4.62 -0.58
C ALA A 308 -1.64 -4.30 -0.96
N GLY A 309 -1.38 -3.15 -1.58
CA GLY A 309 -0.03 -2.75 -1.96
C GLY A 309 0.93 -2.58 -0.77
N TYR A 310 0.41 -2.15 0.40
CA TYR A 310 1.20 -2.09 1.63
C TYR A 310 1.62 -3.48 2.11
N VAL A 311 0.71 -4.45 2.05
CA VAL A 311 1.01 -5.84 2.43
C VAL A 311 2.08 -6.43 1.50
N ILE A 312 1.95 -6.23 0.18
CA ILE A 312 2.94 -6.70 -0.80
C ILE A 312 4.31 -6.04 -0.57
N ARG A 313 4.33 -4.74 -0.30
CA ARG A 313 5.58 -4.03 0.06
C ARG A 313 6.21 -4.58 1.33
N ARG A 314 5.42 -4.94 2.35
CA ARG A 314 5.90 -5.55 3.61
C ARG A 314 6.54 -6.91 3.35
N ILE A 315 5.92 -7.75 2.52
CA ILE A 315 6.46 -9.06 2.12
C ILE A 315 7.81 -8.90 1.41
N LEU A 316 7.89 -7.95 0.45
CA LEU A 316 9.14 -7.65 -0.25
C LEU A 316 10.24 -7.21 0.72
N ARG A 317 9.94 -6.26 1.60
CA ARG A 317 10.90 -5.76 2.60
C ARG A 317 11.36 -6.86 3.56
N ARG A 318 10.47 -7.79 3.92
CA ARG A 318 10.83 -8.96 4.73
C ARG A 318 11.88 -9.81 4.00
N ALA A 319 11.64 -10.13 2.75
CA ALA A 319 12.61 -10.92 1.96
C ALA A 319 13.97 -10.21 1.78
N VAL A 320 13.95 -8.90 1.44
CA VAL A 320 15.18 -8.10 1.31
C VAL A 320 15.96 -8.06 2.63
N ARG A 321 15.28 -7.97 3.77
CA ARG A 321 15.93 -8.04 5.08
C ARG A 321 16.60 -9.38 5.32
N TYR A 322 15.91 -10.50 5.04
CA TYR A 322 16.51 -11.82 5.16
C TYR A 322 17.75 -11.97 4.28
N ALA A 323 17.70 -11.44 3.07
CA ALA A 323 18.84 -11.38 2.17
C ALA A 323 20.00 -10.55 2.74
N TYR A 324 19.71 -9.37 3.24
CA TYR A 324 20.68 -8.44 3.82
C TYR A 324 21.35 -9.02 5.08
N THR A 325 20.56 -9.64 5.96
CA THR A 325 21.03 -10.10 7.28
C THR A 325 21.75 -11.44 7.20
N PHE A 326 21.18 -12.42 6.48
CA PHE A 326 21.65 -13.81 6.55
C PHE A 326 22.41 -14.27 5.30
N LEU A 327 22.21 -13.59 4.16
CA LEU A 327 22.92 -13.92 2.91
C LEU A 327 23.92 -12.84 2.50
N ASP A 328 24.12 -11.81 3.33
CA ASP A 328 25.04 -10.68 3.09
C ASP A 328 24.82 -9.94 1.76
N GLN A 329 23.57 -9.90 1.28
CA GLN A 329 23.22 -9.19 0.06
C GLN A 329 22.96 -7.72 0.37
N LYS A 330 23.93 -6.84 0.10
CA LYS A 330 23.87 -5.39 0.39
C LYS A 330 23.30 -4.58 -0.77
N GLU A 331 23.17 -5.18 -1.94
CA GLU A 331 22.57 -4.59 -3.15
C GLU A 331 21.32 -5.35 -3.54
N ALA A 332 20.45 -4.73 -4.37
CA ALA A 332 19.26 -5.37 -4.88
C ALA A 332 19.60 -6.65 -5.66
N PHE A 333 18.95 -7.77 -5.32
CA PHE A 333 19.26 -9.05 -5.95
C PHE A 333 18.03 -9.90 -6.27
N MET A 334 16.91 -9.74 -5.55
CA MET A 334 15.70 -10.54 -5.76
C MET A 334 15.17 -10.43 -7.18
N TYR A 335 15.23 -9.22 -7.77
CA TYR A 335 14.83 -9.00 -9.16
C TYR A 335 15.54 -9.93 -10.15
N ARG A 336 16.74 -10.41 -9.82
CA ARG A 336 17.55 -11.34 -10.64
C ARG A 336 17.02 -12.77 -10.58
N LEU A 337 16.13 -13.07 -9.64
CA LEU A 337 15.44 -14.36 -9.50
C LEU A 337 14.20 -14.46 -10.37
N VAL A 338 13.64 -13.33 -10.82
CA VAL A 338 12.40 -13.29 -11.63
C VAL A 338 12.49 -14.12 -12.89
N PRO A 339 13.58 -14.11 -13.69
CA PRO A 339 13.69 -14.97 -14.85
C PRO A 339 13.53 -16.47 -14.52
N THR A 340 14.15 -16.93 -13.42
CA THR A 340 14.03 -18.34 -12.98
C THR A 340 12.60 -18.69 -12.62
N LEU A 341 11.88 -17.81 -11.91
CA LEU A 341 10.46 -18.03 -11.60
C LEU A 341 9.61 -18.11 -12.88
N VAL A 342 9.88 -17.23 -13.86
CA VAL A 342 9.17 -17.23 -15.15
C VAL A 342 9.44 -18.51 -15.95
N GLU A 343 10.66 -19.06 -15.91
CA GLU A 343 11.01 -20.34 -16.54
C GLU A 343 10.22 -21.50 -15.91
N GLU A 344 10.09 -21.51 -14.58
CA GLU A 344 9.44 -22.61 -13.85
C GLU A 344 7.91 -22.57 -13.90
N MET A 345 7.30 -21.37 -13.84
CA MET A 345 5.85 -21.21 -13.69
C MET A 345 5.16 -20.54 -14.88
N GLY A 346 5.92 -20.01 -15.84
CA GLY A 346 5.36 -19.23 -16.95
C GLY A 346 4.51 -20.04 -17.94
N GLU A 347 4.72 -21.35 -18.04
CA GLU A 347 3.87 -22.24 -18.86
C GLU A 347 2.46 -22.32 -18.27
N ALA A 348 2.35 -22.50 -16.95
CA ALA A 348 1.07 -22.57 -16.24
C ALA A 348 0.40 -21.21 -16.08
N TYR A 349 1.20 -20.14 -16.00
CA TYR A 349 0.77 -18.78 -15.73
C TYR A 349 1.38 -17.79 -16.73
N PRO A 350 0.80 -17.66 -17.94
CA PRO A 350 1.34 -16.79 -19.01
C PRO A 350 1.49 -15.32 -18.63
N GLU A 351 0.74 -14.83 -17.61
CA GLU A 351 0.84 -13.48 -17.08
C GLU A 351 2.24 -13.17 -16.51
N LEU A 352 2.95 -14.17 -15.96
CA LEU A 352 4.34 -13.99 -15.51
C LEU A 352 5.27 -13.70 -16.69
N VAL A 353 5.08 -14.40 -17.82
CA VAL A 353 5.87 -14.17 -19.04
C VAL A 353 5.58 -12.78 -19.59
N ALA A 354 4.30 -12.43 -19.72
CA ALA A 354 3.86 -11.15 -20.27
C ALA A 354 4.35 -9.94 -19.44
N GLN A 355 4.48 -10.11 -18.12
CA GLN A 355 4.82 -9.02 -17.20
C GLN A 355 6.24 -9.14 -16.60
N ARG A 356 7.08 -10.04 -17.12
CA ARG A 356 8.43 -10.29 -16.60
C ARG A 356 9.25 -9.01 -16.41
N ASP A 357 9.27 -8.14 -17.41
CA ASP A 357 10.07 -6.91 -17.36
C ASP A 357 9.52 -5.89 -16.37
N LEU A 358 8.20 -5.82 -16.19
CA LEU A 358 7.57 -4.98 -15.17
C LEU A 358 7.92 -5.50 -13.77
N ILE A 359 7.72 -6.80 -13.52
CA ILE A 359 8.01 -7.44 -12.23
C ILE A 359 9.47 -7.19 -11.85
N THR A 360 10.39 -7.45 -12.78
CA THR A 360 11.84 -7.27 -12.57
C THR A 360 12.17 -5.84 -12.17
N ARG A 361 11.60 -4.85 -12.85
CA ARG A 361 11.87 -3.42 -12.58
C ARG A 361 11.25 -2.95 -11.27
N VAL A 362 9.98 -3.23 -11.05
CA VAL A 362 9.28 -2.84 -9.81
C VAL A 362 9.99 -3.43 -8.60
N MET A 363 10.35 -4.71 -8.68
CA MET A 363 11.06 -5.39 -7.60
C MET A 363 12.42 -4.74 -7.35
N LYS A 364 13.23 -4.50 -8.39
CA LYS A 364 14.55 -3.87 -8.26
C LYS A 364 14.48 -2.51 -7.58
N GLU A 365 13.54 -1.67 -7.98
CA GLU A 365 13.45 -0.31 -7.47
C GLU A 365 12.90 -0.25 -6.03
N GLU A 366 11.97 -1.13 -5.66
CA GLU A 366 11.54 -1.26 -4.27
C GLU A 366 12.66 -1.81 -3.38
N GLU A 367 13.48 -2.73 -3.88
CA GLU A 367 14.70 -3.20 -3.20
C GLU A 367 15.70 -2.05 -3.00
N ASP A 368 16.07 -1.34 -4.08
CA ASP A 368 17.00 -0.20 -4.03
C ASP A 368 16.50 0.91 -3.08
N SER A 369 15.18 1.20 -3.12
CA SER A 369 14.57 2.18 -2.24
C SER A 369 14.62 1.74 -0.77
N PHE A 370 14.32 0.48 -0.49
CA PHE A 370 14.35 -0.05 0.88
C PHE A 370 15.77 -0.15 1.43
N LEU A 371 16.74 -0.57 0.62
CA LEU A 371 18.15 -0.67 1.04
C LEU A 371 18.71 0.71 1.41
N ARG A 372 18.33 1.78 0.70
CA ARG A 372 18.68 3.16 1.11
C ARG A 372 18.05 3.53 2.47
N THR A 373 16.78 3.17 2.69
CA THR A 373 16.09 3.40 3.96
C THR A 373 16.69 2.55 5.08
N LEU A 374 17.06 1.32 4.74
CA LEU A 374 17.71 0.37 5.66
C LEU A 374 19.04 0.93 6.19
N ALA A 375 19.89 1.45 5.31
CA ALA A 375 21.15 2.08 5.71
C ALA A 375 20.93 3.30 6.64
N THR A 376 19.94 4.16 6.31
CA THR A 376 19.56 5.30 7.15
C THR A 376 19.00 4.83 8.49
N GLY A 377 18.15 3.80 8.49
CA GLY A 377 17.57 3.21 9.70
C GLY A 377 18.63 2.64 10.63
N ILE A 378 19.64 1.97 10.09
CA ILE A 378 20.81 1.48 10.86
C ILE A 378 21.51 2.65 11.54
N SER A 379 21.83 3.72 10.80
CA SER A 379 22.51 4.90 11.36
C SER A 379 21.70 5.59 12.47
N LEU A 380 20.37 5.70 12.29
CA LEU A 380 19.47 6.23 13.31
C LEU A 380 19.41 5.32 14.55
N LEU A 381 19.36 4.00 14.35
CA LEU A 381 19.37 3.04 15.43
C LEU A 381 20.66 3.10 16.23
N GLU A 382 21.82 3.28 15.60
CA GLU A 382 23.10 3.52 16.27
C GLU A 382 23.03 4.74 17.19
N GLY A 383 22.39 5.83 16.73
CA GLY A 383 22.11 7.02 17.55
C GLY A 383 21.23 6.69 18.76
N VAL A 384 20.14 5.96 18.56
CA VAL A 384 19.22 5.52 19.63
C VAL A 384 19.91 4.59 20.63
N MET A 385 20.72 3.65 20.16
CA MET A 385 21.49 2.75 21.01
C MET A 385 22.51 3.50 21.87
N LYS A 386 23.20 4.49 21.30
CA LYS A 386 24.12 5.35 22.04
C LYS A 386 23.39 6.15 23.12
N GLU A 387 22.27 6.81 22.76
CA GLU A 387 21.41 7.55 23.73
C GLU A 387 20.97 6.64 24.88
N THR A 388 20.59 5.38 24.56
CA THR A 388 20.14 4.39 25.54
C THR A 388 21.25 4.00 26.49
N LYS A 389 22.46 3.73 25.97
CA LYS A 389 23.65 3.39 26.77
C LYS A 389 24.10 4.57 27.63
N ASP A 390 24.15 5.76 27.06
CA ASP A 390 24.53 7.01 27.78
C ASP A 390 23.52 7.33 28.89
N GLY A 391 22.25 6.96 28.72
CA GLY A 391 21.21 7.05 29.76
C GLY A 391 21.24 5.92 30.81
N GLY A 392 22.21 5.00 30.74
CA GLY A 392 22.37 3.90 31.70
C GLY A 392 21.32 2.78 31.56
N SER A 393 20.60 2.71 30.43
CA SER A 393 19.62 1.67 30.14
C SER A 393 20.22 0.60 29.21
N SER A 394 19.79 -0.66 29.41
CA SER A 394 20.06 -1.78 28.48
C SER A 394 18.89 -2.09 27.56
N VAL A 395 17.81 -1.29 27.63
CA VAL A 395 16.57 -1.51 26.86
C VAL A 395 16.24 -0.27 26.05
N VAL A 396 16.17 -0.42 24.74
CA VAL A 396 15.66 0.58 23.80
C VAL A 396 14.15 0.69 23.97
N LYS A 397 13.64 1.90 24.18
CA LYS A 397 12.18 2.14 24.38
C LYS A 397 11.38 1.76 23.16
N GLY A 398 10.23 1.12 23.35
CA GLY A 398 9.32 0.69 22.30
C GLY A 398 8.82 1.85 21.41
N GLU A 399 8.62 3.05 21.97
CA GLU A 399 8.28 4.26 21.20
C GLU A 399 9.36 4.65 20.18
N LYS A 400 10.66 4.52 20.55
CA LYS A 400 11.77 4.79 19.63
C LYS A 400 11.86 3.73 18.54
N ALA A 401 11.70 2.46 18.88
CA ALA A 401 11.63 1.36 17.92
C ALA A 401 10.42 1.51 16.98
N PHE A 402 9.28 1.94 17.52
CA PHE A 402 8.09 2.23 16.72
C PHE A 402 8.31 3.41 15.76
N THR A 403 8.99 4.46 16.16
CA THR A 403 9.34 5.59 15.28
C THR A 403 10.23 5.15 14.13
N LEU A 404 11.22 4.28 14.37
CA LEU A 404 12.06 3.69 13.32
C LEU A 404 11.21 2.88 12.34
N PHE A 405 10.26 2.11 12.85
CA PHE A 405 9.36 1.30 12.03
C PHE A 405 8.37 2.16 11.22
N ASP A 406 7.62 3.02 11.88
CA ASP A 406 6.50 3.76 11.28
C ASP A 406 6.97 4.88 10.34
N THR A 407 7.98 5.66 10.76
CA THR A 407 8.44 6.84 10.01
C THR A 407 9.50 6.49 8.96
N TYR A 408 10.41 5.58 9.30
CA TYR A 408 11.55 5.25 8.44
C TYR A 408 11.43 3.89 7.76
N GLY A 409 10.36 3.12 8.06
CA GLY A 409 10.13 1.80 7.49
C GLY A 409 11.19 0.77 7.90
N PHE A 410 11.85 0.99 9.06
CA PHE A 410 12.89 0.12 9.58
C PHE A 410 12.26 -1.00 10.42
N PRO A 411 12.41 -2.27 10.04
CA PRO A 411 11.68 -3.38 10.68
C PRO A 411 12.07 -3.58 12.14
N LEU A 412 11.08 -3.97 13.00
CA LEU A 412 11.31 -4.21 14.42
C LEU A 412 12.32 -5.31 14.66
N ASP A 413 12.17 -6.43 13.98
CA ASP A 413 13.02 -7.62 14.13
C ASP A 413 14.50 -7.33 13.73
N LEU A 414 14.73 -6.42 12.80
CA LEU A 414 16.06 -5.93 12.49
C LEU A 414 16.57 -5.00 13.59
N THR A 415 15.70 -4.18 14.18
CA THR A 415 16.02 -3.36 15.34
C THR A 415 16.44 -4.24 16.51
N GLU A 416 15.70 -5.30 16.79
CA GLU A 416 16.00 -6.29 17.84
C GLU A 416 17.33 -7.00 17.64
N LEU A 417 17.57 -7.48 16.41
CA LEU A 417 18.82 -8.17 16.08
C LEU A 417 20.04 -7.26 16.32
N ILE A 418 20.01 -6.04 15.76
CA ILE A 418 21.13 -5.09 15.93
C ILE A 418 21.30 -4.67 17.39
N CYS A 419 20.22 -4.49 18.12
CA CYS A 419 20.26 -4.21 19.55
C CYS A 419 20.90 -5.37 20.33
N ALA A 420 20.51 -6.61 20.04
CA ALA A 420 21.06 -7.80 20.69
C ALA A 420 22.57 -7.98 20.43
N GLU A 421 23.02 -7.77 19.19
CA GLU A 421 24.43 -7.76 18.82
C GLU A 421 25.25 -6.70 19.58
N ASN A 422 24.59 -5.62 20.00
CA ASN A 422 25.19 -4.53 20.79
C ASN A 422 24.95 -4.65 22.31
N GLY A 423 24.43 -5.79 22.78
CA GLY A 423 24.14 -6.06 24.19
C GLY A 423 22.97 -5.30 24.77
N LEU A 424 22.05 -4.84 23.89
CA LEU A 424 20.81 -4.16 24.26
C LEU A 424 19.59 -5.06 23.95
N LYS A 425 18.46 -4.77 24.60
CA LYS A 425 17.15 -5.35 24.28
C LYS A 425 16.22 -4.26 23.75
N VAL A 426 15.14 -4.66 23.11
CA VAL A 426 14.06 -3.75 22.71
C VAL A 426 12.85 -3.98 23.60
N ASP A 427 12.15 -2.92 23.97
CA ASP A 427 10.86 -2.96 24.66
C ASP A 427 9.75 -3.30 23.64
N GLU A 428 9.61 -4.59 23.34
CA GLU A 428 8.59 -5.12 22.45
C GLU A 428 7.17 -4.81 22.96
N ALA A 429 6.94 -4.84 24.28
CA ALA A 429 5.64 -4.53 24.86
C ALA A 429 5.24 -3.08 24.57
N GLY A 430 6.16 -2.12 24.78
CA GLY A 430 5.94 -0.72 24.44
C GLY A 430 5.77 -0.48 22.94
N PHE A 431 6.54 -1.18 22.09
CA PHE A 431 6.35 -1.15 20.64
C PHE A 431 4.96 -1.64 20.23
N ASN A 432 4.52 -2.77 20.79
CA ASN A 432 3.21 -3.35 20.49
C ASN A 432 2.05 -2.46 20.94
N VAL A 433 2.21 -1.71 22.04
CA VAL A 433 1.23 -0.71 22.47
C VAL A 433 1.08 0.40 21.43
N GLU A 434 2.19 0.94 20.91
CA GLU A 434 2.14 1.98 19.87
C GLU A 434 1.62 1.43 18.53
N MET A 435 2.01 0.21 18.17
CA MET A 435 1.49 -0.51 17.02
C MET A 435 -0.02 -0.74 17.14
N GLN A 436 -0.49 -1.15 18.32
CA GLN A 436 -1.91 -1.36 18.57
C GLN A 436 -2.68 -0.04 18.50
N ARG A 437 -2.14 1.05 19.05
CA ARG A 437 -2.71 2.39 18.92
C ARG A 437 -2.81 2.86 17.47
N GLN A 438 -1.81 2.53 16.64
CA GLN A 438 -1.86 2.79 15.20
C GLN A 438 -2.90 1.92 14.50
N LYS A 439 -2.93 0.61 14.80
CA LYS A 439 -3.92 -0.34 14.28
C LYS A 439 -5.34 0.03 14.69
N GLU A 440 -5.56 0.46 15.92
CA GLU A 440 -6.87 0.92 16.40
C GLU A 440 -7.30 2.21 15.70
N ARG A 441 -6.36 3.16 15.48
CA ARG A 441 -6.61 4.32 14.63
C ARG A 441 -6.95 3.93 13.19
N ALA A 442 -6.26 2.94 12.63
CA ALA A 442 -6.52 2.43 11.29
C ALA A 442 -7.80 1.55 11.22
N ARG A 443 -8.04 0.67 12.22
CA ARG A 443 -9.25 -0.18 12.32
C ARG A 443 -10.50 0.64 12.61
N SER A 444 -10.44 1.61 13.51
CA SER A 444 -11.55 2.54 13.75
C SER A 444 -11.87 3.38 12.49
N ALA A 445 -10.92 3.47 11.57
CA ALA A 445 -11.11 4.08 10.26
C ALA A 445 -11.73 3.12 9.21
N ALA A 446 -11.64 1.80 9.38
CA ALA A 446 -11.96 0.80 8.36
C ALA A 446 -13.05 -0.23 8.77
N SER A 447 -13.51 -0.27 10.02
CA SER A 447 -14.56 -1.23 10.42
C SER A 447 -15.91 -0.84 9.83
N VAL A 448 -16.44 -1.68 8.96
CA VAL A 448 -17.79 -1.61 8.41
C VAL A 448 -18.54 -2.82 8.97
N GLU A 449 -19.56 -2.59 9.76
CA GLU A 449 -20.49 -3.62 10.21
C GLU A 449 -21.69 -3.63 9.26
N THR A 450 -21.85 -4.70 8.49
CA THR A 450 -22.99 -4.87 7.57
C THR A 450 -24.05 -5.77 8.20
N GLY A 451 -25.30 -5.31 8.24
CA GLY A 451 -26.44 -6.14 8.60
C GLY A 451 -26.84 -7.11 7.47
N ASP A 452 -27.78 -8.01 7.78
CA ASP A 452 -28.34 -8.93 6.79
C ASP A 452 -29.23 -8.23 5.77
N TRP A 453 -29.36 -8.81 4.57
CA TRP A 453 -30.22 -8.32 3.53
C TRP A 453 -31.69 -8.55 3.87
N VAL A 454 -32.49 -7.51 3.84
CA VAL A 454 -33.96 -7.58 3.87
C VAL A 454 -34.42 -7.64 2.41
N ILE A 455 -34.96 -8.80 2.01
CA ILE A 455 -35.44 -9.05 0.65
C ILE A 455 -36.87 -8.58 0.54
N LEU A 456 -37.16 -7.69 -0.42
CA LEU A 456 -38.52 -7.22 -0.71
C LEU A 456 -39.13 -7.97 -1.91
N SER A 457 -38.30 -8.23 -2.92
CA SER A 457 -38.69 -9.05 -4.09
C SER A 457 -37.46 -9.76 -4.64
N GLU A 458 -37.66 -10.91 -5.25
CA GLU A 458 -36.63 -11.59 -6.02
C GLU A 458 -36.49 -10.95 -7.40
N GLY A 459 -35.29 -10.92 -7.93
CA GLY A 459 -34.96 -10.37 -9.26
C GLY A 459 -33.49 -10.03 -9.41
N GLU A 460 -33.08 -9.80 -10.65
CA GLU A 460 -31.74 -9.35 -11.02
C GLU A 460 -31.73 -7.84 -11.20
N SER A 461 -30.57 -7.23 -10.96
CA SER A 461 -30.34 -5.81 -11.18
C SER A 461 -29.72 -5.58 -12.56
N HIS A 462 -30.34 -4.71 -13.37
CA HIS A 462 -29.89 -4.40 -14.74
C HIS A 462 -29.45 -2.95 -14.86
N PHE A 463 -28.22 -2.74 -15.34
CA PHE A 463 -27.68 -1.40 -15.58
C PHE A 463 -28.11 -0.84 -16.96
N VAL A 464 -28.73 0.33 -16.96
CA VAL A 464 -29.20 1.04 -18.18
C VAL A 464 -28.58 2.43 -18.35
N GLY A 465 -27.62 2.79 -17.47
CA GLY A 465 -27.08 4.14 -17.36
C GLY A 465 -26.16 4.58 -18.52
N TRP A 466 -25.87 3.73 -19.49
CA TRP A 466 -25.23 4.16 -20.74
C TRP A 466 -26.21 4.92 -21.67
N ASP A 467 -27.50 4.65 -21.54
CA ASP A 467 -28.52 5.15 -22.46
C ASP A 467 -29.42 6.19 -21.81
N THR A 468 -29.68 6.07 -20.50
CA THR A 468 -30.60 6.98 -19.77
C THR A 468 -30.02 7.36 -18.39
N LEU A 469 -30.37 8.58 -17.96
CA LEU A 469 -30.07 9.07 -16.60
C LEU A 469 -31.30 9.01 -15.69
N ARG A 470 -32.43 8.56 -16.19
CA ARG A 470 -33.71 8.47 -15.44
C ARG A 470 -34.40 7.16 -15.77
N GLN A 471 -34.78 6.41 -14.74
CA GLN A 471 -35.40 5.10 -14.91
C GLN A 471 -36.36 4.80 -13.76
N ALA A 472 -37.55 4.32 -14.10
CA ALA A 472 -38.47 3.74 -13.11
C ALA A 472 -37.88 2.43 -12.56
N CYS A 473 -37.94 2.25 -11.25
CA CYS A 473 -37.33 1.10 -10.59
C CYS A 473 -38.06 0.71 -9.30
N HIS A 474 -37.80 -0.53 -8.83
CA HIS A 474 -38.19 -1.05 -7.52
C HIS A 474 -36.96 -1.46 -6.73
N ILE A 475 -37.02 -1.30 -5.40
CA ILE A 475 -35.99 -1.81 -4.51
C ILE A 475 -36.21 -3.31 -4.33
N LEU A 476 -35.26 -4.13 -4.75
CA LEU A 476 -35.27 -5.58 -4.58
C LEU A 476 -34.93 -5.99 -3.15
N ARG A 477 -33.91 -5.36 -2.59
CA ARG A 477 -33.43 -5.64 -1.23
C ARG A 477 -32.66 -4.45 -0.67
N TYR A 478 -32.51 -4.42 0.66
CA TYR A 478 -31.72 -3.43 1.36
C TYR A 478 -31.07 -4.02 2.61
N ARG A 479 -29.99 -3.38 3.07
CA ARG A 479 -29.39 -3.69 4.37
C ARG A 479 -28.94 -2.41 5.06
N LYS A 480 -28.82 -2.49 6.39
CA LYS A 480 -28.27 -1.43 7.24
C LYS A 480 -26.78 -1.64 7.38
N VAL A 481 -26.01 -0.56 7.26
CA VAL A 481 -24.55 -0.58 7.43
C VAL A 481 -24.17 0.44 8.47
N GLN A 482 -23.25 0.04 9.36
CA GLN A 482 -22.69 0.93 10.38
C GLN A 482 -21.18 1.04 10.14
N GLN A 483 -20.74 2.25 9.83
CA GLN A 483 -19.32 2.55 9.65
C GLN A 483 -18.92 3.66 10.61
N LYS A 484 -18.05 3.37 11.59
CA LYS A 484 -17.68 4.28 12.66
C LYS A 484 -18.93 4.68 13.47
N LYS A 485 -19.26 5.99 13.49
CA LYS A 485 -20.47 6.55 14.13
C LYS A 485 -21.58 6.90 13.14
N GLN A 486 -21.42 6.53 11.86
CA GLN A 486 -22.40 6.83 10.82
C GLN A 486 -23.14 5.56 10.43
N THR A 487 -24.46 5.67 10.36
CA THR A 487 -25.34 4.62 9.83
C THR A 487 -25.83 5.06 8.46
N TYR A 488 -25.77 4.14 7.50
CA TYR A 488 -26.36 4.31 6.17
C TYR A 488 -27.01 3.01 5.72
N TYR A 489 -27.71 3.04 4.61
CA TYR A 489 -28.37 1.89 4.03
C TYR A 489 -27.82 1.62 2.64
N GLU A 490 -27.75 0.38 2.28
CA GLU A 490 -27.41 -0.12 0.98
C GLU A 490 -28.65 -0.70 0.34
N LEU A 491 -28.92 -0.29 -0.90
CA LEU A 491 -30.10 -0.67 -1.68
C LEU A 491 -29.65 -1.34 -2.97
N VAL A 492 -30.35 -2.41 -3.37
CA VAL A 492 -30.28 -2.99 -4.72
C VAL A 492 -31.59 -2.74 -5.41
N ILE A 493 -31.57 -2.16 -6.61
CA ILE A 493 -32.76 -1.90 -7.43
C ILE A 493 -32.75 -2.76 -8.69
N ASP A 494 -33.93 -3.08 -9.22
CA ASP A 494 -34.12 -3.96 -10.37
C ASP A 494 -33.52 -3.39 -11.67
N THR A 495 -33.76 -2.12 -11.93
CA THR A 495 -33.22 -1.42 -13.10
C THR A 495 -32.57 -0.12 -12.69
N THR A 496 -31.25 0.02 -12.91
CA THR A 496 -30.49 1.15 -12.41
C THR A 496 -29.86 1.99 -13.51
N PRO A 497 -30.06 3.33 -13.51
CA PRO A 497 -29.29 4.25 -14.33
C PRO A 497 -27.97 4.67 -13.66
N PHE A 498 -27.76 4.34 -12.37
CA PHE A 498 -26.58 4.71 -11.61
C PHE A 498 -25.40 3.80 -11.96
N TYR A 499 -24.29 4.38 -12.39
CA TYR A 499 -23.05 3.68 -12.58
C TYR A 499 -22.45 3.33 -11.22
N ALA A 500 -22.11 2.07 -11.00
CA ALA A 500 -21.40 1.62 -9.82
C ALA A 500 -19.87 1.79 -9.99
N GLU A 501 -19.18 2.19 -8.94
CA GLU A 501 -17.73 2.37 -8.94
C GLU A 501 -16.99 1.15 -9.51
N MET A 502 -16.38 1.30 -10.68
CA MET A 502 -15.66 0.25 -11.39
C MET A 502 -14.69 0.86 -12.42
N GLY A 503 -13.59 0.16 -12.75
CA GLY A 503 -12.66 0.58 -13.81
C GLY A 503 -12.01 1.94 -13.57
N GLY A 504 -11.94 2.39 -12.32
CA GLY A 504 -11.41 3.70 -11.94
C GLY A 504 -12.39 4.86 -12.01
N GLN A 505 -13.59 4.69 -12.55
CA GLN A 505 -14.65 5.70 -12.48
C GLN A 505 -15.41 5.56 -11.16
N VAL A 506 -15.59 6.68 -10.44
CA VAL A 506 -16.39 6.73 -9.21
C VAL A 506 -17.85 6.43 -9.47
N GLY A 507 -18.55 5.97 -8.44
CA GLY A 507 -19.98 5.71 -8.49
C GLY A 507 -20.78 7.00 -8.64
N ASP A 508 -21.97 6.87 -9.22
CA ASP A 508 -22.89 7.98 -9.37
C ASP A 508 -23.61 8.31 -8.07
N SER A 509 -23.94 9.58 -7.95
CA SER A 509 -24.90 10.12 -6.99
C SER A 509 -26.18 10.56 -7.67
N GLY A 510 -27.22 10.83 -6.88
CA GLY A 510 -28.50 11.32 -7.37
C GLY A 510 -29.64 11.08 -6.40
N VAL A 511 -30.84 10.78 -6.90
CA VAL A 511 -32.01 10.60 -6.04
C VAL A 511 -32.92 9.46 -6.53
N LEU A 512 -33.60 8.82 -5.58
CA LEU A 512 -34.79 8.00 -5.81
C LEU A 512 -36.02 8.83 -5.44
N ARG A 513 -36.91 9.08 -6.40
CA ARG A 513 -38.10 9.89 -6.20
C ARG A 513 -39.35 9.04 -6.34
N SER A 514 -40.20 9.04 -5.31
CA SER A 514 -41.59 8.52 -5.40
C SER A 514 -42.59 9.68 -5.39
N ALA A 515 -43.86 9.35 -5.40
CA ALA A 515 -44.92 10.36 -5.32
C ALA A 515 -44.87 11.21 -4.03
N ASN A 516 -44.34 10.63 -2.93
CA ASN A 516 -44.45 11.23 -1.61
C ASN A 516 -43.08 11.64 -1.01
N GLU A 517 -41.98 11.11 -1.55
CA GLU A 517 -40.65 11.38 -0.99
C GLU A 517 -39.54 11.38 -2.03
N THR A 518 -38.43 11.99 -1.65
CA THR A 518 -37.15 11.95 -2.39
C THR A 518 -36.07 11.44 -1.45
N VAL A 519 -35.34 10.41 -1.85
CA VAL A 519 -34.26 9.79 -1.10
C VAL A 519 -32.96 10.03 -1.86
N GLU A 520 -31.98 10.63 -1.19
CA GLU A 520 -30.66 10.92 -1.75
C GLU A 520 -29.85 9.61 -1.86
N ILE A 521 -29.27 9.35 -3.01
CA ILE A 521 -28.21 8.37 -3.24
C ILE A 521 -26.90 9.15 -3.32
N PHE A 522 -26.05 8.99 -2.32
CA PHE A 522 -24.80 9.77 -2.24
C PHE A 522 -23.62 9.07 -2.90
N ASP A 523 -23.71 7.77 -3.19
CA ASP A 523 -22.69 6.96 -3.85
C ASP A 523 -23.29 5.67 -4.40
N THR A 524 -22.65 5.06 -5.40
CA THR A 524 -23.05 3.75 -5.95
C THR A 524 -21.81 2.88 -6.12
N LYS A 525 -21.80 1.72 -5.47
CA LYS A 525 -20.64 0.81 -5.43
C LYS A 525 -20.92 -0.51 -6.11
N GLN A 526 -19.88 -1.15 -6.59
CA GLN A 526 -19.93 -2.52 -7.08
C GLN A 526 -19.59 -3.48 -5.94
N GLU A 527 -20.48 -4.43 -5.68
CA GLU A 527 -20.23 -5.55 -4.79
C GLU A 527 -20.72 -6.84 -5.45
N ASN A 528 -19.82 -7.79 -5.71
CA ASN A 528 -20.14 -9.08 -6.31
C ASN A 528 -21.04 -8.95 -7.57
N ASN A 529 -20.65 -8.08 -8.49
CA ASN A 529 -21.40 -7.73 -9.71
C ASN A 529 -22.78 -7.09 -9.50
N LEU A 530 -23.11 -6.68 -8.29
CA LEU A 530 -24.32 -5.94 -7.97
C LEU A 530 -24.03 -4.45 -7.82
N SER A 531 -24.92 -3.62 -8.37
CA SER A 531 -24.89 -2.18 -8.13
C SER A 531 -25.56 -1.88 -6.79
N ILE A 532 -24.77 -1.41 -5.83
CA ILE A 532 -25.20 -1.07 -4.47
C ILE A 532 -25.32 0.44 -4.34
N HIS A 533 -26.55 0.91 -4.11
CA HIS A 533 -26.86 2.33 -3.95
C HIS A 533 -26.85 2.70 -2.48
N LEU A 534 -26.05 3.68 -2.11
CA LEU A 534 -25.83 4.11 -0.72
C LEU A 534 -26.71 5.31 -0.38
N THR A 535 -27.49 5.20 0.71
CA THR A 535 -28.36 6.27 1.20
C THR A 535 -28.27 6.45 2.72
N LYS A 536 -28.39 7.68 3.21
CA LYS A 536 -28.39 7.98 4.64
C LYS A 536 -29.66 7.58 5.36
N ARG A 537 -30.76 7.44 4.62
CA ARG A 537 -32.07 7.02 5.18
C ARG A 537 -32.78 6.03 4.27
N LEU A 538 -33.44 5.07 4.87
CA LEU A 538 -34.34 4.18 4.15
C LEU A 538 -35.61 4.95 3.74
N PRO A 539 -36.19 4.71 2.53
CA PRO A 539 -37.51 5.20 2.17
C PRO A 539 -38.58 4.78 3.18
N GLU A 540 -39.62 5.62 3.38
CA GLU A 540 -40.76 5.29 4.25
C GLU A 540 -41.52 4.05 3.76
N ASN A 541 -41.66 3.93 2.43
CA ASN A 541 -42.18 2.73 1.78
C ASN A 541 -41.15 2.15 0.79
N PRO A 542 -40.28 1.26 1.22
CA PRO A 542 -39.25 0.68 0.32
C PRO A 542 -39.80 -0.20 -0.80
N ALA A 543 -41.04 -0.66 -0.69
CA ALA A 543 -41.71 -1.47 -1.72
C ALA A 543 -42.43 -0.63 -2.81
N ALA A 544 -42.38 0.69 -2.71
CA ALA A 544 -42.97 1.58 -3.73
C ALA A 544 -42.11 1.57 -5.01
N GLU A 545 -42.77 2.01 -6.10
CA GLU A 545 -42.05 2.36 -7.33
C GLU A 545 -41.35 3.70 -7.16
N PHE A 546 -40.10 3.79 -7.61
CA PHE A 546 -39.30 5.00 -7.61
C PHE A 546 -38.85 5.37 -9.02
N MET A 547 -38.69 6.66 -9.24
CA MET A 547 -37.94 7.18 -10.37
C MET A 547 -36.49 7.41 -9.90
N ALA A 548 -35.58 6.63 -10.39
CA ALA A 548 -34.13 6.78 -10.19
C ALA A 548 -33.62 7.88 -11.12
N GLU A 549 -33.03 8.93 -10.55
CA GLU A 549 -32.52 10.10 -11.29
C GLU A 549 -31.06 10.34 -10.89
N VAL A 550 -30.14 10.16 -11.84
CA VAL A 550 -28.70 10.42 -11.66
C VAL A 550 -28.45 11.92 -11.62
N ASP A 551 -27.47 12.37 -10.84
CA ASP A 551 -26.96 13.74 -10.92
C ASP A 551 -26.31 13.94 -12.30
N GLU A 552 -27.05 14.62 -13.18
CA GLU A 552 -26.62 14.81 -14.56
C GLU A 552 -25.34 15.63 -14.68
N ALA A 553 -25.15 16.65 -13.86
CA ALA A 553 -23.94 17.49 -13.90
C ALA A 553 -22.70 16.68 -13.54
N ALA A 554 -22.75 15.94 -12.44
CA ALA A 554 -21.66 15.09 -11.99
C ALA A 554 -21.35 13.97 -13.01
N ARG A 555 -22.39 13.31 -13.56
CA ARG A 555 -22.25 12.27 -14.59
C ARG A 555 -21.59 12.81 -15.86
N ARG A 556 -22.04 13.98 -16.38
CA ARG A 556 -21.46 14.57 -17.59
C ARG A 556 -20.01 14.95 -17.41
N ALA A 557 -19.65 15.46 -16.23
CA ALA A 557 -18.26 15.74 -15.89
C ALA A 557 -17.42 14.44 -15.82
N CYS A 558 -17.95 13.36 -15.22
CA CYS A 558 -17.29 12.05 -15.23
C CYS A 558 -17.14 11.50 -16.66
N GLU A 559 -18.16 11.58 -17.51
CA GLU A 559 -18.09 11.15 -18.92
C GLU A 559 -16.98 11.89 -19.68
N ALA A 560 -16.84 13.21 -19.46
CA ALA A 560 -15.79 14.03 -20.07
C ALA A 560 -14.40 13.60 -19.58
N ASN A 561 -14.22 13.47 -18.28
CA ASN A 561 -12.95 13.03 -17.68
C ASN A 561 -12.59 11.59 -18.09
N HIS A 562 -13.57 10.67 -18.16
CA HIS A 562 -13.30 9.29 -18.58
C HIS A 562 -12.91 9.19 -20.05
N SER A 563 -13.62 9.90 -20.93
CA SER A 563 -13.27 9.92 -22.34
C SER A 563 -11.92 10.59 -22.59
N ALA A 564 -11.60 11.64 -21.81
CA ALA A 564 -10.28 12.25 -21.83
C ALA A 564 -9.18 11.29 -21.34
N THR A 565 -9.48 10.39 -20.40
CA THR A 565 -8.52 9.36 -19.94
C THR A 565 -8.13 8.41 -21.08
N HIS A 566 -9.07 7.97 -21.91
CA HIS A 566 -8.79 7.16 -23.10
C HIS A 566 -7.94 7.92 -24.13
N LEU A 567 -8.27 9.19 -24.41
CA LEU A 567 -7.44 10.01 -25.27
C LEU A 567 -6.04 10.26 -24.71
N LEU A 568 -5.92 10.33 -23.38
CA LEU A 568 -4.65 10.50 -22.68
C LEU A 568 -3.76 9.27 -22.80
N ASP A 569 -4.29 8.05 -22.58
CA ASP A 569 -3.52 6.82 -22.76
C ASP A 569 -2.95 6.74 -24.16
N GLN A 570 -3.78 6.98 -25.18
CA GLN A 570 -3.32 6.93 -26.55
C GLN A 570 -2.30 8.04 -26.87
N ALA A 571 -2.50 9.27 -26.40
CA ALA A 571 -1.56 10.38 -26.63
C ALA A 571 -0.20 10.13 -25.95
N LEU A 572 -0.21 9.56 -24.75
CA LEU A 572 1.01 9.18 -24.05
C LEU A 572 1.78 8.08 -24.80
N ARG A 573 1.10 7.09 -25.36
CA ARG A 573 1.72 6.07 -26.21
C ARG A 573 2.31 6.64 -27.49
N GLU A 574 1.64 7.63 -28.09
CA GLU A 574 2.17 8.34 -29.28
C GLU A 574 3.44 9.14 -28.98
N VAL A 575 3.51 9.78 -27.80
CA VAL A 575 4.62 10.69 -27.45
C VAL A 575 5.76 9.94 -26.76
N LEU A 576 5.45 9.04 -25.82
CA LEU A 576 6.45 8.38 -24.97
C LEU A 576 6.82 6.99 -25.48
N GLY A 577 5.98 6.37 -26.33
CA GLY A 577 6.21 5.06 -26.91
C GLY A 577 5.26 3.96 -26.44
N ALA A 578 5.28 2.82 -27.15
CA ALA A 578 4.37 1.71 -26.95
C ALA A 578 4.52 0.97 -25.59
N HIS A 579 5.58 1.25 -24.85
CA HIS A 579 5.79 0.69 -23.50
C HIS A 579 4.90 1.30 -22.42
N VAL A 580 4.22 2.40 -22.73
CA VAL A 580 3.28 3.04 -21.81
C VAL A 580 2.08 2.13 -21.63
N GLU A 581 1.78 1.78 -20.39
CA GLU A 581 0.60 1.01 -20.00
C GLU A 581 -0.06 1.67 -18.80
N GLN A 582 -1.36 1.67 -18.76
CA GLN A 582 -2.12 2.12 -17.58
C GLN A 582 -1.86 1.18 -16.40
N LYS A 583 -1.43 1.74 -15.27
CA LYS A 583 -1.22 1.02 -14.02
C LYS A 583 -2.25 1.37 -12.95
N GLY A 584 -3.00 2.42 -13.15
CA GLY A 584 -4.11 2.84 -12.31
C GLY A 584 -4.84 4.00 -12.94
N SER A 585 -6.11 4.16 -12.58
CA SER A 585 -6.95 5.26 -13.03
C SER A 585 -7.87 5.69 -11.90
N LEU A 586 -8.22 6.97 -11.87
CA LEU A 586 -9.31 7.51 -11.07
C LEU A 586 -10.00 8.59 -11.88
N VAL A 587 -11.29 8.44 -12.06
CA VAL A 587 -12.13 9.39 -12.81
C VAL A 587 -13.22 9.88 -11.85
N THR A 588 -13.20 11.18 -11.58
CA THR A 588 -14.18 11.88 -10.73
C THR A 588 -14.85 13.00 -11.52
N PRO A 589 -15.91 13.63 -11.03
CA PRO A 589 -16.49 14.81 -11.68
C PRO A 589 -15.51 16.00 -11.79
N THR A 590 -14.52 16.11 -10.91
CA THR A 590 -13.64 17.28 -10.79
C THR A 590 -12.28 17.11 -11.44
N TYR A 591 -11.79 15.87 -11.56
CA TYR A 591 -10.47 15.59 -12.17
C TYR A 591 -10.37 14.13 -12.60
N LEU A 592 -9.40 13.86 -13.43
CA LEU A 592 -8.93 12.52 -13.74
C LEU A 592 -7.49 12.33 -13.27
N ARG A 593 -7.15 11.11 -12.90
CA ARG A 593 -5.81 10.67 -12.54
C ARG A 593 -5.45 9.45 -13.37
N PHE A 594 -4.26 9.47 -13.95
CA PHE A 594 -3.75 8.40 -14.78
C PHE A 594 -2.36 7.99 -14.31
N ASP A 595 -2.21 6.76 -13.86
CA ASP A 595 -0.94 6.17 -13.46
C ASP A 595 -0.42 5.30 -14.60
N LEU A 596 0.79 5.59 -15.08
CA LEU A 596 1.37 4.95 -16.24
C LEU A 596 2.75 4.36 -15.96
N SER A 597 3.11 3.29 -16.69
CA SER A 597 4.47 2.77 -16.71
C SER A 597 5.38 3.70 -17.54
N HIS A 598 6.29 4.41 -16.86
CA HIS A 598 7.32 5.21 -17.53
C HIS A 598 8.51 5.46 -16.60
N TYR A 599 9.75 5.35 -17.15
CA TYR A 599 10.97 5.24 -16.34
C TYR A 599 11.56 6.55 -15.85
N GLN A 600 11.22 7.63 -16.52
CA GLN A 600 11.77 8.94 -16.24
C GLN A 600 10.65 9.96 -16.09
N LYS A 601 11.01 11.13 -15.57
CA LYS A 601 10.09 12.26 -15.49
C LYS A 601 9.66 12.64 -16.90
N VAL A 602 8.34 12.78 -17.11
CA VAL A 602 7.82 13.32 -18.37
C VAL A 602 8.14 14.80 -18.43
N THR A 603 8.78 15.21 -19.51
CA THR A 603 9.23 16.59 -19.67
C THR A 603 8.06 17.54 -19.92
N PRO A 604 8.20 18.85 -19.58
CA PRO A 604 7.18 19.84 -19.88
C PRO A 604 6.83 19.92 -21.38
N GLU A 605 7.79 19.67 -22.26
CA GLU A 605 7.62 19.64 -23.71
C GLU A 605 6.76 18.45 -24.14
N GLU A 606 7.03 17.26 -23.62
CA GLU A 606 6.25 16.05 -23.86
C GLU A 606 4.82 16.20 -23.33
N LEU A 607 4.64 16.70 -22.09
CA LEU A 607 3.33 16.97 -21.52
C LEU A 607 2.53 17.95 -22.39
N ARG A 608 3.17 19.02 -22.88
CA ARG A 608 2.55 19.98 -23.78
C ARG A 608 2.16 19.35 -25.12
N GLN A 609 2.96 18.45 -25.64
CA GLN A 609 2.66 17.71 -26.86
C GLN A 609 1.44 16.79 -26.66
N VAL A 610 1.39 16.04 -25.56
CA VAL A 610 0.25 15.20 -25.16
C VAL A 610 -1.04 16.05 -25.08
N GLU A 611 -0.97 17.16 -24.34
CA GLU A 611 -2.10 18.09 -24.17
C GLU A 611 -2.60 18.65 -25.53
N ARG A 612 -1.70 18.99 -26.44
CA ARG A 612 -2.05 19.46 -27.80
C ARG A 612 -2.72 18.38 -28.64
N ILE A 613 -2.26 17.13 -28.55
CA ILE A 613 -2.86 16.00 -29.25
C ILE A 613 -4.30 15.81 -28.78
N ILE A 614 -4.53 15.78 -27.48
CA ILE A 614 -5.85 15.57 -26.89
C ILE A 614 -6.80 16.71 -27.28
N ASN A 615 -6.39 17.97 -27.08
CA ASN A 615 -7.21 19.13 -27.45
C ASN A 615 -7.48 19.25 -28.95
N ARG A 616 -6.60 18.73 -29.82
CA ARG A 616 -6.86 18.61 -31.26
C ARG A 616 -7.99 17.61 -31.51
N ARG A 617 -7.93 16.40 -30.90
CA ARG A 617 -8.98 15.38 -31.03
C ARG A 617 -10.33 15.83 -30.47
N ILE A 618 -10.31 16.62 -29.40
CA ILE A 618 -11.51 17.26 -28.86
C ILE A 618 -12.16 18.17 -29.95
N ARG A 619 -11.35 19.00 -30.60
CA ARG A 619 -11.86 19.90 -31.68
C ARG A 619 -12.28 19.16 -32.95
N GLU A 620 -11.77 17.95 -33.20
CA GLU A 620 -12.19 17.08 -34.30
C GLU A 620 -13.58 16.49 -34.09
N ASP A 621 -14.13 16.59 -32.86
CA ASP A 621 -15.45 16.13 -32.47
C ASP A 621 -15.75 14.67 -32.90
N ILE A 622 -14.82 13.78 -32.60
CA ILE A 622 -14.85 12.37 -33.01
C ILE A 622 -16.04 11.67 -32.32
N PRO A 623 -16.96 11.03 -33.04
CA PRO A 623 -18.10 10.35 -32.46
C PRO A 623 -17.68 9.08 -31.73
N LEU A 624 -18.39 8.78 -30.64
CA LEU A 624 -18.25 7.51 -29.91
C LEU A 624 -18.75 6.36 -30.78
N GLN A 625 -17.92 5.32 -30.90
CA GLN A 625 -18.35 4.01 -31.37
C GLN A 625 -18.44 3.06 -30.18
N ASP A 626 -19.66 2.70 -29.78
CA ASP A 626 -19.96 1.88 -28.62
C ASP A 626 -20.32 0.47 -29.07
N HIS A 627 -19.33 -0.45 -29.04
CA HIS A 627 -19.49 -1.83 -29.44
C HIS A 627 -19.79 -2.68 -28.20
N ARG A 628 -21.05 -3.01 -28.00
CA ARG A 628 -21.54 -3.79 -26.84
C ARG A 628 -21.60 -5.27 -27.20
N ASP A 629 -21.34 -6.11 -26.19
CA ASP A 629 -21.48 -7.56 -26.29
C ASP A 629 -20.64 -8.18 -27.41
N VAL A 630 -19.39 -7.76 -27.55
CA VAL A 630 -18.44 -8.27 -28.56
C VAL A 630 -17.70 -9.48 -28.00
N PRO A 631 -17.55 -10.60 -28.76
CA PRO A 631 -16.66 -11.69 -28.35
C PRO A 631 -15.23 -11.18 -28.13
N ILE A 632 -14.59 -11.61 -27.04
CA ILE A 632 -13.27 -11.08 -26.62
C ILE A 632 -12.20 -11.24 -27.72
N GLU A 633 -12.26 -12.32 -28.49
CA GLU A 633 -11.30 -12.58 -29.57
C GLU A 633 -11.52 -11.64 -30.78
N GLU A 634 -12.74 -11.20 -31.02
CA GLU A 634 -13.04 -10.17 -32.04
C GLU A 634 -12.59 -8.80 -31.56
N ALA A 635 -12.84 -8.48 -30.30
CA ALA A 635 -12.43 -7.21 -29.69
C ALA A 635 -10.90 -7.04 -29.70
N LYS A 636 -10.14 -8.13 -29.45
CA LYS A 636 -8.68 -8.14 -29.60
C LYS A 636 -8.24 -7.88 -31.05
N LYS A 637 -8.96 -8.43 -32.05
CA LYS A 637 -8.68 -8.16 -33.47
C LYS A 637 -8.95 -6.71 -33.88
N MET A 638 -9.85 -6.03 -33.20
CA MET A 638 -10.07 -4.57 -33.37
C MET A 638 -8.89 -3.73 -32.83
N GLY A 639 -7.92 -4.35 -32.16
CA GLY A 639 -6.83 -3.65 -31.52
C GLY A 639 -7.18 -3.06 -30.16
N ALA A 640 -8.29 -3.52 -29.55
CA ALA A 640 -8.75 -3.02 -28.28
C ALA A 640 -7.77 -3.38 -27.15
N ILE A 641 -7.39 -2.36 -26.37
CA ILE A 641 -6.50 -2.46 -25.24
C ILE A 641 -7.30 -2.94 -24.02
N ALA A 642 -6.82 -3.99 -23.38
CA ALA A 642 -7.35 -4.48 -22.11
C ALA A 642 -6.61 -3.79 -20.95
N LEU A 643 -7.34 -3.37 -19.93
CA LEU A 643 -6.73 -2.87 -18.70
C LEU A 643 -5.97 -4.00 -18.01
N PHE A 644 -4.78 -3.65 -17.53
CA PHE A 644 -3.91 -4.59 -16.85
C PHE A 644 -4.55 -5.10 -15.54
N GLY A 645 -4.60 -6.43 -15.36
CA GLY A 645 -5.09 -7.07 -14.14
C GLY A 645 -6.60 -7.19 -14.01
N GLU A 646 -7.39 -6.83 -15.03
CA GLU A 646 -8.84 -7.08 -15.04
C GLU A 646 -9.19 -8.39 -15.75
N LYS A 647 -10.15 -9.13 -15.18
CA LYS A 647 -10.73 -10.30 -15.82
C LYS A 647 -11.94 -9.88 -16.65
N TYR A 648 -11.84 -10.11 -17.94
CA TYR A 648 -12.95 -9.91 -18.86
C TYR A 648 -13.69 -11.23 -19.08
N GLY A 649 -15.01 -11.16 -19.20
CA GLY A 649 -15.82 -12.30 -19.61
C GLY A 649 -15.52 -12.70 -21.07
N ASP A 650 -16.23 -13.72 -21.56
CA ASP A 650 -16.14 -14.15 -22.97
C ASP A 650 -16.64 -13.08 -23.95
N ARG A 651 -17.44 -12.14 -23.43
CA ARG A 651 -18.01 -11.02 -24.17
C ARG A 651 -17.74 -9.71 -23.43
N VAL A 652 -17.36 -8.68 -24.18
CA VAL A 652 -16.87 -7.40 -23.65
C VAL A 652 -17.55 -6.22 -24.35
N ARG A 653 -17.51 -5.06 -23.70
CA ARG A 653 -17.80 -3.79 -24.32
C ARG A 653 -16.52 -3.12 -24.78
N VAL A 654 -16.48 -2.61 -26.02
CA VAL A 654 -15.36 -1.84 -26.59
C VAL A 654 -15.81 -0.43 -26.84
N VAL A 655 -15.08 0.51 -26.28
CA VAL A 655 -15.28 1.95 -26.49
C VAL A 655 -14.20 2.44 -27.45
N GLN A 656 -14.63 3.11 -28.54
CA GLN A 656 -13.71 3.58 -29.56
C GLN A 656 -13.94 5.05 -29.91
N PHE A 657 -12.84 5.80 -29.89
CA PHE A 657 -12.71 7.16 -30.44
C PHE A 657 -11.55 7.18 -31.43
N ASP A 658 -11.84 6.97 -32.74
CA ASP A 658 -10.85 6.81 -33.79
C ASP A 658 -9.83 5.72 -33.45
N LYS A 659 -8.58 6.09 -33.13
CA LYS A 659 -7.50 5.19 -32.80
C LYS A 659 -7.49 4.74 -31.33
N SER A 660 -8.19 5.40 -30.45
CA SER A 660 -8.37 4.95 -29.06
C SER A 660 -9.42 3.87 -29.04
N VAL A 661 -9.02 2.64 -28.77
CA VAL A 661 -9.90 1.46 -28.76
C VAL A 661 -9.61 0.69 -27.47
N GLU A 662 -10.56 0.63 -26.54
CA GLU A 662 -10.34 0.08 -25.21
C GLU A 662 -11.51 -0.77 -24.73
N PHE A 663 -11.21 -1.82 -23.94
CA PHE A 663 -12.22 -2.52 -23.17
C PHE A 663 -12.66 -1.63 -22.02
N CYS A 664 -13.91 -1.18 -22.03
CA CYS A 664 -14.38 -0.26 -21.01
C CYS A 664 -15.87 -0.39 -20.70
N GLY A 665 -16.19 -0.60 -19.42
CA GLY A 665 -17.56 -0.60 -18.89
C GLY A 665 -18.08 0.80 -18.51
N GLY A 666 -17.24 1.82 -18.51
CA GLY A 666 -17.54 3.17 -18.01
C GLY A 666 -18.49 4.00 -18.87
N CYS A 667 -18.80 5.18 -18.36
CA CYS A 667 -19.65 6.14 -19.05
C CYS A 667 -18.81 7.14 -19.87
N HIS A 668 -19.22 7.43 -21.09
CA HIS A 668 -18.45 8.24 -22.04
C HIS A 668 -19.31 9.30 -22.73
N VAL A 669 -18.66 10.38 -23.16
CA VAL A 669 -19.29 11.40 -24.00
C VAL A 669 -19.69 10.81 -25.36
N ARG A 670 -20.72 11.34 -25.97
CA ARG A 670 -21.19 10.90 -27.30
C ARG A 670 -20.26 11.33 -28.45
N SER A 671 -19.46 12.37 -28.23
CA SER A 671 -18.37 12.79 -29.12
C SER A 671 -17.30 13.53 -28.32
N THR A 672 -16.06 13.52 -28.81
CA THR A 672 -14.94 14.14 -28.10
C THR A 672 -15.07 15.64 -27.90
N GLY A 673 -15.85 16.34 -28.74
CA GLY A 673 -16.12 17.77 -28.58
C GLY A 673 -16.81 18.12 -27.26
N ARG A 674 -17.56 17.17 -26.67
CA ARG A 674 -18.23 17.34 -25.37
C ARG A 674 -17.28 17.29 -24.17
N ILE A 675 -16.02 16.91 -24.37
CA ILE A 675 -14.98 16.99 -23.32
C ILE A 675 -14.65 18.44 -22.99
N GLY A 676 -14.82 19.35 -23.97
CA GLY A 676 -14.47 20.76 -23.82
C GLY A 676 -12.98 21.01 -23.88
N LEU A 677 -12.42 21.64 -22.85
CA LEU A 677 -10.98 21.89 -22.71
C LEU A 677 -10.33 20.79 -21.85
N PHE A 678 -9.15 20.33 -22.24
CA PHE A 678 -8.32 19.40 -21.44
C PHE A 678 -7.04 20.12 -20.98
N ARG A 679 -6.71 20.01 -19.68
CA ARG A 679 -5.50 20.58 -19.09
C ARG A 679 -4.83 19.60 -18.13
N ILE A 680 -3.52 19.38 -18.28
CA ILE A 680 -2.71 18.65 -17.32
C ILE A 680 -2.37 19.59 -16.16
N VAL A 681 -2.67 19.15 -14.94
CA VAL A 681 -2.44 19.89 -13.70
C VAL A 681 -1.10 19.54 -13.07
N SER A 682 -0.80 18.24 -13.00
CA SER A 682 0.42 17.76 -12.36
C SER A 682 0.99 16.51 -13.03
N GLU A 683 2.30 16.34 -12.87
CA GLU A 683 3.03 15.12 -13.19
C GLU A 683 3.97 14.79 -12.03
N SER A 684 3.89 13.56 -11.51
CA SER A 684 4.66 13.14 -10.34
C SER A 684 5.03 11.67 -10.38
N SER A 685 5.99 11.26 -9.55
CA SER A 685 6.32 9.85 -9.34
C SER A 685 5.43 9.27 -8.24
N VAL A 686 4.86 8.09 -8.46
CA VAL A 686 4.08 7.35 -7.46
C VAL A 686 4.89 6.20 -6.87
N ALA A 687 5.57 5.50 -7.75
CA ALA A 687 6.47 4.40 -7.43
C ALA A 687 7.57 4.37 -8.50
N ALA A 688 8.56 3.53 -8.29
CA ALA A 688 9.60 3.34 -9.27
C ALA A 688 9.02 2.83 -10.62
N GLY A 689 9.36 3.50 -11.70
CA GLY A 689 8.84 3.21 -13.04
C GLY A 689 7.35 3.53 -13.24
N ILE A 690 6.70 4.21 -12.28
CA ILE A 690 5.31 4.61 -12.39
C ILE A 690 5.18 6.11 -12.20
N ARG A 691 4.66 6.74 -13.23
CA ARG A 691 4.38 8.17 -13.25
C ARG A 691 2.88 8.39 -13.11
N ARG A 692 2.50 9.49 -12.49
CA ARG A 692 1.12 9.94 -12.31
C ARG A 692 0.90 11.23 -13.04
N ILE A 693 -0.16 11.29 -13.83
CA ILE A 693 -0.67 12.51 -14.45
C ILE A 693 -2.04 12.80 -13.84
N GLU A 694 -2.25 14.01 -13.39
CA GLU A 694 -3.54 14.54 -13.01
C GLU A 694 -3.95 15.61 -14.02
N ALA A 695 -5.20 15.53 -14.46
CA ALA A 695 -5.73 16.43 -15.47
C ALA A 695 -7.20 16.77 -15.18
N VAL A 696 -7.67 17.84 -15.79
CA VAL A 696 -9.04 18.36 -15.67
C VAL A 696 -9.63 18.64 -17.04
N THR A 697 -10.96 18.58 -17.13
CA THR A 697 -11.69 18.84 -18.37
C THR A 697 -12.81 19.87 -18.17
N ALA A 698 -13.41 20.32 -19.25
CA ALA A 698 -14.60 21.17 -19.29
C ALA A 698 -14.46 22.41 -18.38
N GLU A 699 -15.50 22.69 -17.58
CA GLU A 699 -15.61 23.86 -16.71
C GLU A 699 -14.43 23.97 -15.72
N VAL A 700 -13.98 22.86 -15.13
CA VAL A 700 -12.83 22.87 -14.21
C VAL A 700 -11.53 23.30 -14.93
N ALA A 701 -11.37 22.91 -16.19
CA ALA A 701 -10.22 23.35 -17.00
C ALA A 701 -10.30 24.83 -17.38
N GLU A 702 -11.52 25.34 -17.63
CA GLU A 702 -11.76 26.77 -17.87
C GLU A 702 -11.47 27.60 -16.62
N ASP A 703 -11.97 27.18 -15.47
CA ASP A 703 -11.72 27.83 -14.18
C ASP A 703 -10.21 27.89 -13.85
N LEU A 704 -9.48 26.82 -14.15
CA LEU A 704 -8.02 26.82 -14.02
C LEU A 704 -7.36 27.89 -14.91
N CYS A 705 -7.83 28.04 -16.15
CA CYS A 705 -7.32 29.07 -17.07
C CYS A 705 -7.66 30.48 -16.57
N TYR A 706 -8.88 30.72 -16.07
CA TYR A 706 -9.26 32.00 -15.49
C TYR A 706 -8.43 32.32 -14.25
N TRP A 707 -8.26 31.40 -13.34
CA TRP A 707 -7.41 31.58 -12.17
C TRP A 707 -5.95 31.94 -12.55
N GLN A 708 -5.39 31.24 -13.56
CA GLN A 708 -4.04 31.56 -14.07
C GLN A 708 -3.96 32.96 -14.69
N HIS A 709 -5.01 33.33 -15.46
CA HIS A 709 -5.10 34.64 -16.09
C HIS A 709 -5.20 35.76 -15.05
N ASP A 710 -6.06 35.61 -14.06
CA ASP A 710 -6.27 36.60 -13.00
C ASP A 710 -5.00 36.78 -12.13
N THR A 711 -4.39 35.65 -11.75
CA THR A 711 -3.10 35.65 -11.02
C THR A 711 -2.02 36.42 -11.79
N LEU A 712 -1.95 36.20 -13.12
CA LEU A 712 -0.98 36.89 -13.97
C LEU A 712 -1.28 38.41 -14.07
N ASN A 713 -2.56 38.79 -14.12
CA ASN A 713 -2.96 40.18 -14.14
C ASN A 713 -2.67 40.87 -12.79
N ASP A 714 -2.92 40.20 -11.68
CA ASP A 714 -2.56 40.69 -10.35
C ASP A 714 -1.06 40.92 -10.20
N LEU A 715 -0.25 39.95 -10.67
CA LEU A 715 1.19 40.12 -10.72
C LEU A 715 1.60 41.31 -11.59
N ARG A 716 1.01 41.47 -12.78
CA ARG A 716 1.29 42.62 -13.65
C ARG A 716 0.96 43.95 -12.97
N ALA A 717 -0.16 44.01 -12.23
CA ALA A 717 -0.55 45.22 -11.50
C ALA A 717 0.49 45.62 -10.46
N LEU A 718 1.09 44.65 -9.75
CA LEU A 718 2.18 44.90 -8.79
C LEU A 718 3.44 45.51 -9.46
N PHE A 719 3.66 45.26 -10.75
CA PHE A 719 4.80 45.75 -11.51
C PHE A 719 4.39 46.82 -12.56
N ASN A 720 3.47 47.71 -12.17
CA ASN A 720 3.03 48.83 -13.00
C ASN A 720 2.53 48.44 -14.40
N ASN A 721 1.84 47.31 -14.52
CA ASN A 721 1.32 46.74 -15.74
C ASN A 721 2.44 46.47 -16.81
N ALA A 722 3.55 45.97 -16.35
CA ALA A 722 4.68 45.61 -17.23
C ALA A 722 4.23 44.65 -18.34
N LYS A 723 4.67 44.91 -19.56
CA LYS A 723 4.36 44.09 -20.74
C LYS A 723 4.94 42.68 -20.57
N ASP A 724 6.16 42.62 -20.08
CA ASP A 724 6.84 41.37 -19.76
C ASP A 724 7.07 41.26 -18.26
N ILE A 725 6.19 40.51 -17.58
CA ILE A 725 6.26 40.35 -16.15
C ILE A 725 7.49 39.58 -15.67
N SER A 726 7.99 38.64 -16.52
CA SER A 726 9.16 37.85 -16.17
C SER A 726 10.40 38.72 -16.09
N VAL A 727 10.57 39.66 -17.04
CA VAL A 727 11.64 40.63 -17.03
C VAL A 727 11.51 41.58 -15.83
N ALA A 728 10.29 42.04 -15.55
CA ALA A 728 10.06 42.96 -14.41
C ALA A 728 10.40 42.32 -13.06
N VAL A 729 10.03 41.07 -12.86
CA VAL A 729 10.37 40.30 -11.66
C VAL A 729 11.89 40.06 -11.58
N HIS A 730 12.53 39.70 -12.69
CA HIS A 730 13.98 39.49 -12.74
C HIS A 730 14.74 40.78 -12.34
N ASN A 731 14.37 41.91 -12.93
CA ASN A 731 14.97 43.21 -12.62
C ASN A 731 14.78 43.57 -11.12
N ALA A 732 13.59 43.30 -10.55
CA ALA A 732 13.35 43.57 -9.14
C ALA A 732 14.18 42.66 -8.20
N ILE A 733 14.45 41.44 -8.60
CA ILE A 733 15.35 40.52 -7.86
C ILE A 733 16.79 41.04 -7.95
N GLU A 734 17.26 41.44 -9.13
CA GLU A 734 18.61 41.98 -9.32
C GLU A 734 18.79 43.27 -8.51
N GLU A 735 17.82 44.20 -8.59
CA GLU A 735 17.85 45.45 -7.83
C GLU A 735 17.89 45.19 -6.32
N ASN A 736 17.10 44.22 -5.83
CA ASN A 736 17.10 43.83 -4.40
C ASN A 736 18.48 43.31 -3.99
N ASP A 737 19.14 42.51 -4.84
CA ASP A 737 20.44 41.95 -4.52
C ASP A 737 21.56 43.00 -4.60
N GLU A 738 21.44 43.99 -5.51
CA GLU A 738 22.32 45.15 -5.54
C GLU A 738 22.16 46.03 -4.29
N LEU A 739 20.92 46.33 -3.91
CA LEU A 739 20.64 47.09 -2.70
C LEU A 739 21.15 46.41 -1.42
N LYS A 740 21.03 45.09 -1.33
CA LYS A 740 21.62 44.31 -0.21
C LYS A 740 23.13 44.48 -0.13
N LYS A 741 23.85 44.38 -1.29
CA LYS A 741 25.30 44.56 -1.33
C LYS A 741 25.70 45.99 -0.99
N GLU A 742 24.91 47.00 -1.40
CA GLU A 742 25.14 48.37 -1.07
C GLU A 742 24.94 48.65 0.44
N VAL A 743 23.87 48.09 1.02
CA VAL A 743 23.62 48.18 2.47
C VAL A 743 24.75 47.52 3.23
N GLU A 744 25.19 46.33 2.79
CA GLU A 744 26.33 45.64 3.44
C GLU A 744 27.60 46.46 3.42
N LYS A 745 27.93 47.05 2.27
CA LYS A 745 29.08 47.94 2.10
C LYS A 745 28.98 49.15 3.00
N PHE A 746 27.80 49.76 3.09
CA PHE A 746 27.54 50.91 3.98
C PHE A 746 27.73 50.51 5.45
N MET A 747 27.22 49.38 5.84
CA MET A 747 27.37 48.87 7.20
C MET A 747 28.83 48.54 7.55
N GLN A 748 29.59 47.98 6.60
CA GLN A 748 31.03 47.75 6.77
C GLN A 748 31.81 49.05 6.96
N GLN A 749 31.50 50.09 6.20
CA GLN A 749 32.10 51.44 6.38
C GLN A 749 31.78 51.98 7.76
N ARG A 750 30.54 51.84 8.20
CA ARG A 750 30.12 52.33 9.51
C ARG A 750 30.79 51.56 10.67
N VAL A 751 31.03 50.23 10.51
CA VAL A 751 31.84 49.45 11.44
C VAL A 751 33.25 50.00 11.54
N GLN A 752 33.88 50.31 10.41
CA GLN A 752 35.23 50.90 10.37
C GLN A 752 35.31 52.26 11.07
N GLU A 753 34.37 53.15 10.77
CA GLU A 753 34.28 54.45 11.39
C GLU A 753 34.06 54.36 12.91
N LEU A 754 33.08 53.56 13.34
CA LEU A 754 32.77 53.35 14.76
C LEU A 754 33.96 52.70 15.46
N SER A 755 34.66 51.77 14.84
CA SER A 755 35.83 51.11 15.44
C SER A 755 36.98 52.14 15.70
N LYS A 756 37.16 53.20 14.85
CA LYS A 756 38.13 54.28 15.10
C LYS A 756 37.67 55.13 16.30
N GLN A 757 36.41 55.56 16.27
CA GLN A 757 35.88 56.38 17.39
C GLN A 757 35.95 55.62 18.72
N LEU A 758 35.62 54.32 18.75
CA LEU A 758 35.65 53.50 19.96
C LEU A 758 37.10 53.34 20.47
N THR A 759 38.06 53.28 19.61
CA THR A 759 39.48 53.21 19.98
C THR A 759 39.96 54.50 20.70
N GLU A 760 39.45 55.67 20.26
CA GLU A 760 39.77 56.97 20.89
C GLU A 760 39.11 57.23 22.24
N ILE A 761 37.93 56.67 22.50
CA ILE A 761 37.20 56.80 23.75
C ILE A 761 37.49 55.74 24.80
N ALA A 762 38.34 54.74 24.46
CA ALA A 762 38.80 53.75 25.41
C ALA A 762 39.54 54.42 26.58
N LYS A 763 39.14 54.12 27.81
CA LYS A 763 39.71 54.72 29.02
C LYS A 763 40.80 53.84 29.62
N ASP A 764 41.88 54.46 30.09
CA ASP A 764 42.88 53.76 30.85
C ASP A 764 42.41 53.57 32.30
N TYR A 765 42.34 52.33 32.75
CA TYR A 765 42.01 51.94 34.10
C TYR A 765 43.19 51.11 34.67
N GLY A 766 44.17 51.85 35.20
CA GLY A 766 45.46 51.27 35.55
C GLY A 766 46.20 50.78 34.32
N ASP A 767 46.49 49.48 34.28
CA ASP A 767 47.13 48.80 33.15
C ASP A 767 46.12 48.26 32.08
N VAL A 768 44.79 48.54 32.24
CA VAL A 768 43.74 48.02 31.35
C VAL A 768 43.12 49.14 30.54
N LYS A 769 42.98 48.92 29.23
CA LYS A 769 42.16 49.80 28.35
C LYS A 769 40.71 49.31 28.36
N LEU A 770 39.88 49.99 29.11
CA LEU A 770 38.46 49.68 29.26
C LEU A 770 37.64 50.42 28.20
N LEU A 771 36.92 49.65 27.39
CA LEU A 771 35.95 50.11 26.41
C LEU A 771 34.56 49.60 26.76
N LYS A 772 33.63 50.52 27.03
CA LYS A 772 32.22 50.20 27.24
C LYS A 772 31.37 51.01 26.28
N TYR A 773 30.55 50.37 25.47
CA TYR A 773 29.72 51.04 24.47
C TYR A 773 28.39 50.31 24.25
N ILE A 774 27.35 51.07 23.97
CA ILE A 774 26.04 50.53 23.55
C ILE A 774 25.74 51.14 22.16
N VAL A 775 25.61 50.30 21.17
CA VAL A 775 25.27 50.72 19.83
C VAL A 775 23.83 51.22 19.82
N LYS A 776 23.60 52.45 19.31
CA LYS A 776 22.30 53.12 19.35
C LYS A 776 21.31 52.53 18.32
N ASP A 777 21.80 52.14 17.20
CA ASP A 777 21.02 51.62 16.09
C ASP A 777 20.94 50.08 16.15
N GLU A 778 20.01 49.49 15.39
CA GLU A 778 19.92 48.04 15.25
C GLU A 778 21.07 47.52 14.40
N TRP A 779 21.85 46.61 14.94
CA TRP A 779 22.98 45.96 14.25
C TRP A 779 22.85 44.42 14.30
N ALA A 780 23.13 43.80 13.17
CA ALA A 780 23.23 42.34 13.09
C ALA A 780 24.37 41.82 13.96
N PRO A 781 24.24 40.66 14.60
CA PRO A 781 25.27 40.11 15.50
C PRO A 781 26.66 39.99 14.83
N ASP A 782 26.74 39.66 13.54
CA ASP A 782 28.01 39.55 12.82
C ASP A 782 28.72 40.90 12.66
N LEU A 783 27.98 42.01 12.47
CA LEU A 783 28.57 43.36 12.41
C LEU A 783 29.16 43.79 13.74
N VAL A 784 28.47 43.44 14.85
CA VAL A 784 28.96 43.73 16.21
C VAL A 784 30.19 42.89 16.53
N LYS A 785 30.23 41.69 16.08
CA LYS A 785 31.40 40.81 16.17
C LYS A 785 32.57 41.42 15.41
N ASP A 786 32.37 41.83 14.16
CA ASP A 786 33.40 42.47 13.32
C ASP A 786 33.90 43.77 13.98
N LEU A 787 33.00 44.58 14.56
CA LEU A 787 33.36 45.77 15.31
C LEU A 787 34.27 45.41 16.50
N ALA A 788 33.97 44.40 17.27
CA ALA A 788 34.77 44.00 18.43
C ALA A 788 36.15 43.52 17.99
N PHE A 789 36.24 42.76 16.89
CA PHE A 789 37.54 42.28 16.34
C PHE A 789 38.36 43.43 15.72
N GLN A 790 37.75 44.40 15.05
CA GLN A 790 38.43 45.58 14.55
C GLN A 790 38.97 46.46 15.67
N VAL A 791 38.23 46.65 16.76
CA VAL A 791 38.71 47.40 17.96
C VAL A 791 39.86 46.60 18.59
N ALA A 792 39.77 45.29 18.76
CA ALA A 792 40.83 44.49 19.30
C ALA A 792 42.11 44.48 18.45
N ALA A 793 41.97 44.53 17.11
CA ALA A 793 43.13 44.65 16.21
C ALA A 793 43.86 46.00 16.35
N LYS A 794 43.13 47.07 16.70
CA LYS A 794 43.71 48.43 16.94
C LYS A 794 44.28 48.63 18.35
N LEU A 795 43.73 47.90 19.31
CA LEU A 795 44.15 47.89 20.71
C LEU A 795 44.51 46.45 21.13
N PRO A 796 45.63 45.90 20.67
CA PRO A 796 45.96 44.49 20.85
C PRO A 796 46.36 44.14 22.30
N GLU A 797 46.83 45.13 23.03
CA GLU A 797 47.33 44.94 24.39
C GLU A 797 46.33 45.47 25.42
N ASN A 798 46.11 44.71 26.48
CA ASN A 798 45.34 45.08 27.65
C ASN A 798 43.91 45.61 27.40
N LEU A 799 43.29 45.18 26.28
CA LEU A 799 41.92 45.57 25.96
C LEU A 799 40.89 44.75 26.74
N PHE A 800 39.99 45.46 27.45
CA PHE A 800 38.72 44.91 27.93
C PHE A 800 37.56 45.69 27.28
N CYS A 801 36.87 45.02 26.34
CA CYS A 801 35.82 45.65 25.53
C CYS A 801 34.50 44.97 25.77
N VAL A 802 33.46 45.78 26.07
CA VAL A 802 32.07 45.35 26.22
C VAL A 802 31.19 46.18 25.29
N ILE A 803 30.50 45.50 24.38
CA ILE A 803 29.58 46.14 23.43
C ILE A 803 28.20 45.59 23.63
N GLY A 804 27.25 46.47 23.93
CA GLY A 804 25.82 46.18 23.91
C GLY A 804 25.23 46.58 22.56
N SER A 805 24.34 45.78 22.00
CA SER A 805 23.61 46.08 20.78
C SER A 805 22.22 45.42 20.81
N HIS A 806 21.40 45.65 19.77
CA HIS A 806 20.12 44.97 19.63
C HIS A 806 19.77 44.81 18.15
N GLN A 807 18.92 43.81 17.85
CA GLN A 807 18.35 43.61 16.53
C GLN A 807 16.92 43.04 16.70
N GLY A 808 15.93 43.65 16.05
CA GLY A 808 14.52 43.25 16.17
C GLY A 808 14.03 43.26 17.62
N GLY A 809 14.50 44.27 18.44
CA GLY A 809 14.14 44.38 19.86
C GLY A 809 14.83 43.36 20.78
N LYS A 810 15.68 42.49 20.27
CA LYS A 810 16.43 41.50 21.07
C LYS A 810 17.81 42.05 21.41
N PRO A 811 18.18 42.16 22.71
CA PRO A 811 19.49 42.63 23.10
C PRO A 811 20.59 41.59 22.85
N LEU A 812 21.76 42.06 22.49
CA LEU A 812 22.99 41.32 22.31
C LEU A 812 24.10 41.96 23.15
N LEU A 813 24.81 41.17 23.90
CA LEU A 813 25.98 41.54 24.68
C LEU A 813 27.21 40.83 24.09
N THR A 814 28.23 41.61 23.78
CA THR A 814 29.49 41.09 23.22
C THR A 814 30.66 41.50 24.09
N VAL A 815 31.50 40.60 24.47
CA VAL A 815 32.69 40.84 25.31
C VAL A 815 33.92 40.34 24.58
N MET A 816 34.93 41.21 24.44
CA MET A 816 36.23 40.92 23.88
C MET A 816 37.31 41.27 24.89
N ILE A 817 38.23 40.35 25.14
CA ILE A 817 39.33 40.49 26.12
C ILE A 817 40.64 40.11 25.42
N SER A 818 41.66 40.98 25.53
CA SER A 818 43.02 40.62 25.02
C SER A 818 43.57 39.36 25.71
N LYS A 819 44.31 38.53 24.95
CA LYS A 819 44.89 37.28 25.52
C LYS A 819 45.74 37.53 26.76
N GLN A 820 46.50 38.61 26.80
CA GLN A 820 47.31 38.98 27.94
C GLN A 820 46.48 39.16 29.23
N LEU A 821 45.30 39.85 29.13
CA LEU A 821 44.41 40.04 30.28
C LEU A 821 43.73 38.76 30.73
N VAL A 822 43.40 37.87 29.78
CA VAL A 822 42.88 36.56 30.09
C VAL A 822 43.88 35.77 30.97
N GLU A 823 45.17 35.83 30.63
CA GLU A 823 46.22 35.10 31.38
C GLU A 823 46.59 35.80 32.69
N SER A 824 46.85 37.12 32.68
CA SER A 824 47.35 37.89 33.80
C SER A 824 46.31 38.15 34.92
N LYS A 825 45.06 38.37 34.55
CA LYS A 825 43.96 38.66 35.50
C LYS A 825 42.95 37.49 35.60
N GLN A 826 43.18 36.36 34.95
CA GLN A 826 42.30 35.18 34.91
C GLN A 826 40.86 35.48 34.49
N LEU A 827 40.66 36.45 33.56
CA LEU A 827 39.36 36.89 33.09
C LEU A 827 38.84 35.89 32.06
N ASN A 828 37.51 35.64 32.08
CA ASN A 828 36.87 34.74 31.15
C ASN A 828 35.58 35.41 30.59
N ALA A 829 35.61 35.82 29.33
CA ALA A 829 34.49 36.47 28.68
C ALA A 829 33.21 35.59 28.68
N GLY A 830 33.37 34.25 28.50
CA GLY A 830 32.26 33.31 28.52
C GLY A 830 31.51 33.26 29.87
N GLN A 831 32.24 33.37 30.97
CA GLN A 831 31.65 33.40 32.31
C GLN A 831 31.00 34.78 32.57
N LEU A 832 31.64 35.87 32.20
CA LEU A 832 31.12 37.22 32.39
C LEU A 832 29.82 37.44 31.64
N VAL A 833 29.73 37.06 30.37
CA VAL A 833 28.53 37.22 29.58
C VAL A 833 27.38 36.33 30.09
N ARG A 834 27.67 35.14 30.61
CA ARG A 834 26.67 34.22 31.14
C ARG A 834 25.97 34.78 32.38
N GLU A 835 26.71 35.39 33.28
CA GLU A 835 26.16 36.02 34.47
C GLU A 835 25.40 37.30 34.11
N ALA A 836 25.96 38.19 33.29
CA ALA A 836 25.35 39.45 32.91
C ALA A 836 24.09 39.26 32.05
N ALA A 837 24.02 38.22 31.22
CA ALA A 837 22.87 37.95 30.36
C ALA A 837 21.58 37.64 31.15
N LYS A 838 21.70 37.25 32.42
CA LYS A 838 20.51 37.02 33.27
C LYS A 838 19.69 38.30 33.41
N LEU A 839 20.34 39.49 33.41
CA LEU A 839 19.66 40.79 33.46
C LEU A 839 18.89 41.13 32.19
N MET A 840 19.19 40.51 31.10
CA MET A 840 18.48 40.61 29.82
C MET A 840 17.51 39.45 29.62
N LYS A 841 17.24 38.61 30.62
CA LYS A 841 16.45 37.34 30.52
C LYS A 841 16.98 36.46 29.40
N GLY A 842 18.29 36.31 29.32
CA GLY A 842 19.00 35.66 28.26
C GLY A 842 20.06 34.68 28.72
N GLY A 843 20.84 34.22 27.75
CA GLY A 843 21.98 33.34 27.99
C GLY A 843 23.01 33.47 26.89
N GLY A 844 24.22 32.99 27.16
CA GLY A 844 25.32 33.05 26.20
C GLY A 844 26.55 32.31 26.70
N GLY A 845 27.61 32.47 25.96
CA GLY A 845 28.89 31.84 26.23
C GLY A 845 29.90 32.12 25.13
N GLY A 846 31.06 31.51 25.24
CA GLY A 846 32.14 31.68 24.28
C GLY A 846 33.47 31.27 24.86
N ALA A 847 34.55 31.61 24.15
CA ALA A 847 35.92 31.40 24.58
C ALA A 847 36.33 32.44 25.66
N PRO A 848 37.39 32.21 26.45
CA PRO A 848 37.86 33.15 27.45
C PRO A 848 38.16 34.57 26.92
N HIS A 849 38.55 34.69 25.66
CA HIS A 849 38.92 35.98 25.04
C HIS A 849 37.76 36.64 24.24
N PHE A 850 36.68 35.87 23.88
CA PHE A 850 35.55 36.38 23.12
C PHE A 850 34.29 35.59 23.46
N ALA A 851 33.23 36.31 23.81
CA ALA A 851 31.94 35.68 24.08
C ALA A 851 30.78 36.62 23.76
N THR A 852 29.62 36.00 23.43
CA THR A 852 28.39 36.72 23.15
C THR A 852 27.23 36.12 23.95
N ALA A 853 26.25 36.98 24.29
CA ALA A 853 25.00 36.57 24.91
C ALA A 853 23.82 37.30 24.29
N GLY A 854 22.74 36.59 24.04
CA GLY A 854 21.48 37.16 23.60
C GLY A 854 20.45 37.20 24.75
N GLY A 855 19.46 38.07 24.65
CA GLY A 855 18.40 38.23 25.66
C GLY A 855 17.02 38.47 25.03
N LYS A 856 16.01 38.52 25.90
CA LYS A 856 14.62 38.85 25.53
C LYS A 856 14.14 40.20 26.07
N ASP A 857 14.94 40.82 26.96
CA ASP A 857 14.62 42.05 27.67
C ASP A 857 15.63 43.14 27.32
N LEU A 858 15.23 44.05 26.42
CA LEU A 858 16.08 45.14 25.93
C LEU A 858 16.40 46.15 27.01
N ASP A 859 15.48 46.42 27.96
CA ASP A 859 15.70 47.37 29.06
C ASP A 859 16.82 46.91 29.97
N GLY A 860 17.05 45.62 30.06
CA GLY A 860 18.15 45.04 30.82
C GLY A 860 19.55 45.18 30.18
N LEU A 861 19.65 45.60 28.91
CA LEU A 861 20.91 45.66 28.18
C LEU A 861 21.96 46.54 28.83
N LYS A 862 21.58 47.76 29.24
CA LYS A 862 22.48 48.70 29.92
C LYS A 862 23.02 48.10 31.22
N ALA A 863 22.10 47.52 32.03
CA ALA A 863 22.48 46.89 33.29
C ALA A 863 23.40 45.69 33.08
N ALA A 864 23.19 44.93 32.00
CA ALA A 864 24.04 43.82 31.64
C ALA A 864 25.45 44.27 31.22
N VAL A 865 25.57 45.34 30.43
CA VAL A 865 26.87 45.94 30.03
C VAL A 865 27.62 46.40 31.27
N ASP A 866 26.95 47.13 32.18
CA ASP A 866 27.54 47.59 33.43
C ASP A 866 27.96 46.42 34.34
N LYS A 867 27.15 45.36 34.40
CA LYS A 867 27.43 44.15 35.20
C LYS A 867 28.67 43.39 34.72
N VAL A 868 28.92 43.35 33.42
CA VAL A 868 30.18 42.73 32.89
C VAL A 868 31.40 43.47 33.40
N VAL A 869 31.36 44.83 33.42
CA VAL A 869 32.48 45.66 33.89
C VAL A 869 32.69 45.47 35.40
N GLU A 870 31.60 45.49 36.18
CA GLU A 870 31.65 45.23 37.64
C GLU A 870 32.23 43.84 37.97
N LEU A 871 31.73 42.78 37.27
CA LEU A 871 32.22 41.41 37.49
C LEU A 871 33.70 41.24 37.13
N ALA A 872 34.23 42.03 36.22
CA ALA A 872 35.62 42.05 35.85
C ALA A 872 36.53 42.87 36.82
N GLY A 873 35.92 43.56 37.78
CA GLY A 873 36.65 44.36 38.80
C GLY A 873 37.10 45.71 38.30
N PHE A 874 36.39 46.32 37.34
CA PHE A 874 36.72 47.65 36.78
C PHE A 874 35.70 48.73 37.13
#